data_ce944d3459aa91fd0d40b69be3c27fd9
#
_entry.id   ce944d3459aa91fd0d40b69be3c27fd9
#
_cell.length_a   1.000
_cell.length_b   1.000
_cell.length_c   1.000
_cell.angle_alpha   90.00
_cell.angle_beta   90.00
_cell.angle_gamma   90.00
#
_symmetry.space_group_name_H-M   'P 1'
#
loop_
_entity.id
_entity.type
_entity.pdbx_description
1 polymer ?
#
loop_
_entity_poly.entity_id
_entity_poly.type
_entity_poly.pdbx_seq_one_letter_code
_entity_poly.pdbx_strand_id
1 'polypeptide(L)'
;VAPDQHTLDQLSLSRDEYDRIVDLLDREPNEVELGMFGALWSEHCGYKNSRPLLGMFPTEGPYVLTKAGEENAGVVDIGDGLGVAFKIESHNHPSAIEPYEGAATGVGGIVRDIFAMGARPIALLDSLRFGPLQPHTPPAPAPGVPLRAYLPETTPEVAAHNRHLFNGVVAGIGGYGNCIGIPTVGGEVSFSPSYSGNPLVNAMCVGIGRIDKLVKARADGPGNLLVLVGADTGRDGIHGATFASVQLDESSEERRPAVQVGNPFLEKLLMEACLQLTEEHGDWIVGLQDLGAAGLTSSAVECAAKAGTGIIIDVAKVPRREEGMTPYEVMLSESQERMLVIVKPEHEADVRGLFEHWELHVATIGIVTDDTFVRIHDGGVEVACVSAKTLTDAPTYVRESVKPAWLDELQRFESTTLGYIYDGTDNDRAKADAALLELLASPEIASKRIVWRQYDHQVGTNTVVGPGSDAAVIRIKGTKKALAISTDGNAAYTYLDPYMGGAIAVAEAARNVACTGAKPIAMTNCLNFGNPERPDVYYQLKEAIRGMSDAANALGIPVVSGNVSLYNESSGEAIWPTPVVGVVGLIEDVDRVVPMGFQNEGDAVLLIGGSAASTAGSTLQREARGVVAGHPAIDLSAEERLLRFLVLASERELLRSAHDVSTGGLAVALAKACIAECVGADIQQPDDASLFDEGQSRVVVSAATANIGAIEALVTEIGIECSVIGKTGATRLRVGLIDVAIDDLREAHQSGLAHALEGVTANA
;
A
#
# COMPACT_ATOMS: atom_id res chain seq x y z
N VAL A 1 -21.21 22.07 -30.13
CA VAL A 1 -19.92 22.16 -30.86
C VAL A 1 -19.01 21.11 -30.25
N ALA A 2 -18.47 20.24 -31.09
CA ALA A 2 -17.53 19.21 -30.61
C ALA A 2 -16.36 19.89 -29.84
N PRO A 3 -15.91 19.34 -28.70
CA PRO A 3 -14.81 19.88 -27.92
C PRO A 3 -13.50 19.87 -28.72
N ASP A 4 -12.64 20.85 -28.46
CA ASP A 4 -11.29 20.83 -29.01
C ASP A 4 -10.40 19.80 -28.32
N GLN A 5 -9.21 19.55 -28.85
CA GLN A 5 -8.31 18.55 -28.28
C GLN A 5 -7.86 18.93 -26.86
N HIS A 6 -7.65 20.19 -26.59
CA HIS A 6 -7.25 20.66 -25.26
C HIS A 6 -8.30 20.33 -24.18
N THR A 7 -9.59 20.54 -24.49
CA THR A 7 -10.70 20.15 -23.61
C THR A 7 -10.73 18.63 -23.36
N LEU A 8 -10.52 17.83 -24.40
CA LEU A 8 -10.48 16.36 -24.26
C LEU A 8 -9.29 15.92 -23.41
N ASP A 9 -8.12 16.53 -23.61
CA ASP A 9 -6.91 16.23 -22.83
C ASP A 9 -7.12 16.56 -21.34
N GLN A 10 -7.78 17.66 -21.02
CA GLN A 10 -8.16 18.02 -19.65
C GLN A 10 -9.10 17.00 -18.99
N LEU A 11 -9.93 16.33 -19.79
CA LEU A 11 -10.86 15.30 -19.34
C LEU A 11 -10.27 13.89 -19.43
N SER A 12 -9.02 13.74 -19.83
CA SER A 12 -8.35 12.43 -20.04
C SER A 12 -9.11 11.53 -21.03
N LEU A 13 -9.77 12.13 -22.01
CA LEU A 13 -10.51 11.45 -23.08
C LEU A 13 -9.75 11.56 -24.40
N SER A 14 -9.61 10.44 -25.11
CA SER A 14 -9.16 10.45 -26.48
C SER A 14 -10.27 10.87 -27.44
N ARG A 15 -9.91 11.25 -28.68
CA ARG A 15 -10.90 11.54 -29.73
C ARG A 15 -11.80 10.34 -30.03
N ASP A 16 -11.24 9.14 -30.07
CA ASP A 16 -11.97 7.90 -30.31
C ASP A 16 -12.97 7.59 -29.18
N GLU A 17 -12.59 7.88 -27.94
CA GLU A 17 -13.49 7.76 -26.78
C GLU A 17 -14.64 8.78 -26.87
N TYR A 18 -14.36 10.03 -27.25
CA TYR A 18 -15.40 11.02 -27.47
C TYR A 18 -16.36 10.59 -28.59
N ASP A 19 -15.86 10.14 -29.74
CA ASP A 19 -16.69 9.69 -30.86
C ASP A 19 -17.56 8.49 -30.40
N ARG A 20 -17.02 7.57 -29.60
CA ARG A 20 -17.78 6.48 -29.00
C ARG A 20 -18.89 6.98 -28.05
N ILE A 21 -18.63 8.02 -27.26
CA ILE A 21 -19.65 8.63 -26.38
C ILE A 21 -20.80 9.21 -27.24
N VAL A 22 -20.48 9.90 -28.32
CA VAL A 22 -21.49 10.45 -29.28
C VAL A 22 -22.33 9.32 -29.86
N ASP A 23 -21.71 8.23 -30.30
CA ASP A 23 -22.40 7.06 -30.83
C ASP A 23 -23.32 6.40 -29.79
N LEU A 24 -22.87 6.27 -28.54
CA LEU A 24 -23.65 5.68 -27.44
C LEU A 24 -24.86 6.54 -27.04
N LEU A 25 -24.71 7.87 -27.12
CA LEU A 25 -25.79 8.81 -26.79
C LEU A 25 -26.73 9.11 -27.97
N ASP A 26 -26.34 8.80 -29.20
CA ASP A 26 -26.99 9.24 -30.47
C ASP A 26 -27.12 10.78 -30.55
N ARG A 27 -26.23 11.49 -29.86
CA ARG A 27 -26.10 12.95 -29.82
C ARG A 27 -24.79 13.38 -29.20
N GLU A 28 -24.42 14.66 -29.40
CA GLU A 28 -23.30 15.24 -28.65
C GLU A 28 -23.64 15.30 -27.14
N PRO A 29 -22.68 14.93 -26.23
CA PRO A 29 -22.84 15.16 -24.79
C PRO A 29 -22.82 16.66 -24.48
N ASN A 30 -23.54 17.08 -23.46
CA ASN A 30 -23.37 18.42 -22.91
C ASN A 30 -22.16 18.45 -21.94
N GLU A 31 -21.87 19.65 -21.38
CA GLU A 31 -20.70 19.88 -20.51
C GLU A 31 -20.72 18.98 -19.26
N VAL A 32 -21.87 18.84 -18.58
CA VAL A 32 -22.02 18.00 -17.39
C VAL A 32 -21.80 16.53 -17.72
N GLU A 33 -22.45 16.06 -18.77
CA GLU A 33 -22.32 14.67 -19.25
C GLU A 33 -20.88 14.36 -19.67
N LEU A 34 -20.25 15.25 -20.40
CA LEU A 34 -18.86 15.10 -20.84
C LEU A 34 -17.90 15.02 -19.65
N GLY A 35 -18.10 15.86 -18.63
CA GLY A 35 -17.34 15.80 -17.38
C GLY A 35 -17.53 14.47 -16.63
N MET A 36 -18.77 14.00 -16.54
CA MET A 36 -19.07 12.68 -15.93
C MET A 36 -18.39 11.53 -16.68
N PHE A 37 -18.38 11.54 -18.01
CA PHE A 37 -17.65 10.55 -18.81
C PHE A 37 -16.14 10.66 -18.59
N GLY A 38 -15.58 11.89 -18.62
CA GLY A 38 -14.15 12.12 -18.41
C GLY A 38 -13.68 11.54 -17.08
N ALA A 39 -14.43 11.76 -16.01
CA ALA A 39 -14.13 11.22 -14.69
C ALA A 39 -14.24 9.68 -14.64
N LEU A 40 -15.39 9.11 -15.04
CA LEU A 40 -15.66 7.67 -14.95
C LEU A 40 -14.89 6.83 -15.97
N TRP A 41 -14.51 7.41 -17.11
CA TRP A 41 -13.68 6.76 -18.13
C TRP A 41 -12.20 7.12 -18.01
N SER A 42 -11.79 7.82 -16.95
CA SER A 42 -10.37 8.00 -16.63
C SER A 42 -9.72 6.65 -16.29
N GLU A 43 -8.39 6.58 -16.31
CA GLU A 43 -7.69 5.38 -15.82
C GLU A 43 -7.98 5.13 -14.35
N HIS A 44 -8.04 6.20 -13.56
CA HIS A 44 -8.26 6.13 -12.12
C HIS A 44 -9.60 5.48 -11.72
N CYS A 45 -10.72 5.85 -12.38
CA CYS A 45 -12.04 5.27 -12.09
C CYS A 45 -12.40 4.09 -12.99
N GLY A 46 -12.04 4.15 -14.27
CA GLY A 46 -12.44 3.17 -15.28
C GLY A 46 -11.49 1.98 -15.43
N TYR A 47 -10.26 2.08 -14.92
CA TYR A 47 -9.23 1.04 -15.05
C TYR A 47 -9.02 0.58 -16.50
N LYS A 48 -9.09 1.52 -17.45
CA LYS A 48 -9.20 1.21 -18.88
C LYS A 48 -8.00 0.45 -19.45
N ASN A 49 -6.78 0.64 -18.90
CA ASN A 49 -5.58 -0.07 -19.33
C ASN A 49 -5.24 -1.27 -18.43
N SER A 50 -5.65 -1.24 -17.17
CA SER A 50 -5.26 -2.24 -16.16
C SER A 50 -6.29 -3.34 -15.94
N ARG A 51 -7.58 -3.08 -16.13
CA ARG A 51 -8.69 -4.04 -15.91
C ARG A 51 -8.48 -5.41 -16.56
N PRO A 52 -8.01 -5.52 -17.83
CA PRO A 52 -7.75 -6.83 -18.44
C PRO A 52 -6.66 -7.63 -17.72
N LEU A 53 -5.69 -6.96 -17.09
CA LEU A 53 -4.60 -7.59 -16.34
C LEU A 53 -5.04 -7.98 -14.93
N LEU A 54 -5.85 -7.17 -14.27
CA LEU A 54 -6.36 -7.43 -12.92
C LEU A 54 -7.18 -8.72 -12.84
N GLY A 55 -7.80 -9.12 -13.94
CA GLY A 55 -8.51 -10.41 -14.05
C GLY A 55 -7.61 -11.66 -13.87
N MET A 56 -6.28 -11.52 -13.83
CA MET A 56 -5.36 -12.62 -13.54
C MET A 56 -5.29 -12.98 -12.06
N PHE A 57 -5.66 -12.07 -11.16
CA PHE A 57 -5.55 -12.33 -9.72
C PHE A 57 -6.56 -13.37 -9.22
N PRO A 58 -6.15 -14.28 -8.33
CA PRO A 58 -7.09 -15.13 -7.61
C PRO A 58 -7.88 -14.30 -6.59
N THR A 59 -9.20 -14.33 -6.68
CA THR A 59 -10.09 -13.54 -5.81
C THR A 59 -10.97 -14.41 -4.91
N GLU A 60 -10.85 -15.73 -4.99
CA GLU A 60 -11.62 -16.69 -4.22
C GLU A 60 -10.76 -17.40 -3.18
N GLY A 61 -11.31 -17.62 -2.00
CA GLY A 61 -10.63 -18.32 -0.92
C GLY A 61 -11.56 -18.62 0.25
N PRO A 62 -11.13 -19.48 1.18
CA PRO A 62 -11.99 -19.97 2.27
C PRO A 62 -12.44 -18.89 3.25
N TYR A 63 -11.74 -17.77 3.31
CA TYR A 63 -12.06 -16.66 4.20
C TYR A 63 -12.79 -15.51 3.48
N VAL A 64 -12.87 -15.51 2.14
CA VAL A 64 -13.36 -14.37 1.37
C VAL A 64 -14.88 -14.26 1.45
N LEU A 65 -15.36 -13.09 1.89
CA LEU A 65 -16.77 -12.71 1.89
C LEU A 65 -17.11 -11.73 0.76
N THR A 66 -16.20 -10.81 0.46
CA THR A 66 -16.36 -9.82 -0.61
C THR A 66 -15.11 -9.86 -1.48
N LYS A 67 -15.31 -10.04 -2.78
CA LYS A 67 -14.23 -10.10 -3.77
C LYS A 67 -13.74 -8.72 -4.18
N ALA A 68 -12.53 -8.67 -4.73
CA ALA A 68 -11.99 -7.45 -5.32
C ALA A 68 -12.92 -6.85 -6.39
N GLY A 69 -13.22 -5.56 -6.26
CA GLY A 69 -14.08 -4.81 -7.17
C GLY A 69 -15.60 -4.97 -6.95
N GLU A 70 -16.05 -5.76 -5.97
CA GLU A 70 -17.48 -5.85 -5.65
C GLU A 70 -17.95 -4.66 -4.81
N GLU A 71 -17.17 -4.27 -3.80
CA GLU A 71 -17.50 -3.22 -2.84
C GLU A 71 -16.28 -2.29 -2.61
N ASN A 72 -16.40 -1.31 -1.71
CA ASN A 72 -15.34 -0.34 -1.42
C ASN A 72 -14.06 -0.98 -0.89
N ALA A 73 -14.18 -2.07 -0.13
CA ALA A 73 -13.05 -2.83 0.39
C ALA A 73 -13.32 -4.34 0.32
N GLY A 74 -12.27 -5.15 0.37
CA GLY A 74 -12.37 -6.59 0.52
C GLY A 74 -12.69 -6.98 1.96
N VAL A 75 -13.47 -8.05 2.15
CA VAL A 75 -13.82 -8.55 3.47
C VAL A 75 -13.51 -10.02 3.60
N VAL A 76 -12.92 -10.41 4.72
CA VAL A 76 -12.66 -11.81 5.08
C VAL A 76 -13.35 -12.20 6.38
N ASP A 77 -13.84 -13.43 6.46
CA ASP A 77 -14.42 -14.03 7.67
C ASP A 77 -13.31 -14.57 8.57
N ILE A 78 -13.25 -14.12 9.80
CA ILE A 78 -12.31 -14.62 10.81
C ILE A 78 -12.96 -15.49 11.90
N GLY A 79 -14.19 -15.90 11.66
CA GLY A 79 -15.00 -16.63 12.64
C GLY A 79 -15.71 -15.74 13.67
N ASP A 80 -16.49 -16.35 14.54
CA ASP A 80 -17.24 -15.68 15.61
C ASP A 80 -18.24 -14.61 15.10
N GLY A 81 -18.62 -14.66 13.81
CA GLY A 81 -19.48 -13.68 13.15
C GLY A 81 -18.78 -12.34 12.88
N LEU A 82 -17.45 -12.33 12.89
CA LEU A 82 -16.62 -11.15 12.65
C LEU A 82 -16.01 -11.17 11.24
N GLY A 83 -16.13 -10.05 10.54
CA GLY A 83 -15.49 -9.77 9.28
C GLY A 83 -14.39 -8.73 9.42
N VAL A 84 -13.29 -8.89 8.69
CA VAL A 84 -12.21 -7.92 8.58
C VAL A 84 -12.25 -7.31 7.19
N ALA A 85 -12.53 -6.01 7.12
CA ALA A 85 -12.48 -5.21 5.89
C ALA A 85 -11.11 -4.55 5.77
N PHE A 86 -10.48 -4.60 4.60
CA PHE A 86 -9.21 -3.91 4.38
C PHE A 86 -8.97 -3.58 2.92
N LYS A 87 -8.22 -2.49 2.72
CA LYS A 87 -7.80 -1.99 1.40
C LYS A 87 -6.55 -1.15 1.55
N ILE A 88 -5.73 -1.09 0.51
CA ILE A 88 -4.65 -0.13 0.33
C ILE A 88 -4.95 0.74 -0.88
N GLU A 89 -4.64 2.03 -0.79
CA GLU A 89 -4.86 3.00 -1.86
C GLU A 89 -3.70 3.98 -1.98
N SER A 90 -3.46 4.47 -3.21
CA SER A 90 -2.41 5.44 -3.51
C SER A 90 -2.95 6.87 -3.51
N HIS A 91 -2.12 7.81 -3.01
CA HIS A 91 -2.36 9.24 -3.11
C HIS A 91 -1.08 9.98 -3.56
N ASN A 92 -0.44 9.48 -4.63
CA ASN A 92 0.88 9.88 -5.10
C ASN A 92 0.91 11.30 -5.69
N HIS A 93 0.14 11.54 -6.76
CA HIS A 93 0.12 12.83 -7.47
C HIS A 93 -0.23 14.01 -6.57
N PRO A 94 -1.28 13.96 -5.74
CA PRO A 94 -1.57 15.03 -4.80
C PRO A 94 -0.42 15.29 -3.82
N SER A 95 0.23 14.24 -3.34
CA SER A 95 1.36 14.34 -2.39
C SER A 95 2.64 14.89 -3.02
N ALA A 96 2.80 14.79 -4.35
CA ALA A 96 3.91 15.41 -5.06
C ALA A 96 3.79 16.95 -5.11
N ILE A 97 2.56 17.48 -5.07
CA ILE A 97 2.27 18.93 -5.18
C ILE A 97 2.09 19.55 -3.80
N GLU A 98 1.25 18.97 -2.96
CA GLU A 98 0.95 19.39 -1.59
C GLU A 98 1.16 18.19 -0.65
N PRO A 99 2.39 17.95 -0.20
CA PRO A 99 2.72 16.70 0.49
C PRO A 99 1.95 16.49 1.79
N TYR A 100 1.61 17.59 2.51
CA TYR A 100 0.81 17.48 3.74
C TYR A 100 -0.65 17.11 3.42
N GLU A 101 -1.33 17.91 2.61
CA GLU A 101 -2.74 17.71 2.31
C GLU A 101 -2.96 16.44 1.46
N GLY A 102 -2.07 16.19 0.49
CA GLY A 102 -2.14 14.98 -0.32
C GLY A 102 -2.04 13.70 0.51
N ALA A 103 -1.13 13.65 1.48
CA ALA A 103 -1.01 12.49 2.36
C ALA A 103 -2.15 12.40 3.38
N ALA A 104 -2.58 13.53 3.96
CA ALA A 104 -3.69 13.61 4.90
C ALA A 104 -4.99 13.08 4.28
N THR A 105 -5.33 13.55 3.08
CA THR A 105 -6.55 13.13 2.38
C THR A 105 -6.49 11.69 1.87
N GLY A 106 -5.28 11.17 1.59
CA GLY A 106 -5.07 9.74 1.34
C GLY A 106 -5.47 8.85 2.52
N VAL A 107 -5.10 9.26 3.74
CA VAL A 107 -5.54 8.57 4.97
C VAL A 107 -7.06 8.69 5.14
N GLY A 108 -7.65 9.89 4.92
CA GLY A 108 -9.09 10.09 5.02
C GLY A 108 -9.88 9.20 4.06
N GLY A 109 -9.48 9.15 2.77
CA GLY A 109 -10.13 8.33 1.75
C GLY A 109 -10.16 6.85 2.09
N ILE A 110 -9.00 6.30 2.48
CA ILE A 110 -8.95 4.86 2.80
C ILE A 110 -9.74 4.50 4.07
N VAL A 111 -9.84 5.41 5.04
CA VAL A 111 -10.66 5.22 6.24
C VAL A 111 -12.15 5.21 5.89
N ARG A 112 -12.59 6.12 4.99
CA ARG A 112 -13.98 6.17 4.51
C ARG A 112 -14.40 4.89 3.80
N ASP A 113 -13.55 4.31 2.96
CA ASP A 113 -13.80 3.03 2.29
C ASP A 113 -14.13 1.92 3.31
N ILE A 114 -13.44 1.90 4.44
CA ILE A 114 -13.61 0.87 5.46
C ILE A 114 -14.91 1.09 6.26
N PHE A 115 -15.20 2.29 6.74
CA PHE A 115 -16.43 2.48 7.49
C PHE A 115 -17.68 2.56 6.60
N ALA A 116 -17.53 2.84 5.28
CA ALA A 116 -18.60 2.67 4.31
C ALA A 116 -19.12 1.23 4.23
N MET A 117 -18.25 0.26 4.55
CA MET A 117 -18.65 -1.16 4.66
C MET A 117 -19.36 -1.51 5.97
N GLY A 118 -19.53 -0.58 6.91
CA GLY A 118 -20.01 -0.86 8.27
C GLY A 118 -18.94 -1.50 9.16
N ALA A 119 -17.67 -1.44 8.76
CA ALA A 119 -16.54 -1.95 9.54
C ALA A 119 -15.84 -0.80 10.27
N ARG A 120 -15.58 -0.95 11.57
CA ARG A 120 -14.85 0.03 12.36
C ARG A 120 -13.36 -0.02 12.04
N PRO A 121 -12.74 1.05 11.55
CA PRO A 121 -11.29 1.13 11.37
C PRO A 121 -10.55 0.90 12.70
N ILE A 122 -9.56 0.01 12.68
CA ILE A 122 -8.78 -0.37 13.88
C ILE A 122 -7.26 -0.25 13.68
N ALA A 123 -6.79 -0.11 12.44
CA ALA A 123 -5.37 0.02 12.11
C ALA A 123 -5.14 0.74 10.80
N LEU A 124 -4.07 1.54 10.77
CA LEU A 124 -3.47 2.13 9.58
C LEU A 124 -2.04 1.61 9.40
N LEU A 125 -1.64 1.43 8.16
CA LEU A 125 -0.27 1.19 7.73
C LEU A 125 0.00 2.01 6.49
N ASP A 126 1.24 2.51 6.34
CA ASP A 126 1.63 3.30 5.17
C ASP A 126 2.84 2.69 4.48
N SER A 127 2.79 2.55 3.15
CA SER A 127 3.95 2.24 2.34
C SER A 127 4.38 3.50 1.59
N LEU A 128 5.53 4.04 1.98
CA LEU A 128 6.04 5.33 1.53
C LEU A 128 7.33 5.17 0.74
N ARG A 129 7.45 5.89 -0.38
CA ARG A 129 8.66 5.88 -1.22
C ARG A 129 9.06 7.32 -1.55
N PHE A 130 10.33 7.63 -1.38
CA PHE A 130 10.89 8.95 -1.61
C PHE A 130 12.18 8.88 -2.42
N GLY A 131 12.58 10.00 -3.02
CA GLY A 131 13.93 10.17 -3.52
C GLY A 131 14.95 10.22 -2.38
N PRO A 132 16.27 10.07 -2.69
CA PRO A 132 17.33 10.12 -1.70
C PRO A 132 17.31 11.44 -0.90
N LEU A 133 17.51 11.33 0.41
CA LEU A 133 17.49 12.47 1.32
C LEU A 133 18.82 13.22 1.38
N GLN A 134 19.88 12.62 0.84
CA GLN A 134 21.22 13.18 0.76
C GLN A 134 21.69 13.24 -0.69
N PRO A 135 22.58 14.19 -1.03
CA PRO A 135 23.23 14.20 -2.34
C PRO A 135 23.99 12.90 -2.58
N HIS A 136 23.91 12.40 -3.81
CA HIS A 136 24.61 11.21 -4.25
C HIS A 136 25.25 11.46 -5.62
N THR A 137 26.53 11.15 -5.75
CA THR A 137 27.22 11.16 -7.04
C THR A 137 27.54 9.71 -7.43
N PRO A 138 27.03 9.22 -8.56
CA PRO A 138 27.31 7.86 -8.98
C PRO A 138 28.83 7.64 -9.18
N PRO A 139 29.34 6.44 -8.90
CA PRO A 139 30.73 6.12 -9.16
C PRO A 139 31.03 6.18 -10.66
N ALA A 140 32.32 6.34 -11.00
CA ALA A 140 32.74 6.27 -12.39
C ALA A 140 32.42 4.91 -13.00
N PRO A 141 31.86 4.86 -14.23
CA PRO A 141 31.46 3.61 -14.85
C PRO A 141 32.67 2.63 -14.98
N ALA A 142 32.47 1.41 -14.48
CA ALA A 142 33.44 0.34 -14.53
C ALA A 142 33.27 -0.49 -15.82
N PRO A 143 34.34 -1.06 -16.39
CA PRO A 143 34.26 -1.92 -17.55
C PRO A 143 33.34 -3.12 -17.33
N GLY A 144 32.42 -3.37 -18.27
CA GLY A 144 31.50 -4.50 -18.22
C GLY A 144 30.22 -4.27 -17.40
N VAL A 145 30.10 -3.14 -16.71
CA VAL A 145 28.84 -2.77 -16.01
C VAL A 145 27.99 -1.95 -16.97
N PRO A 146 26.71 -2.36 -17.21
CA PRO A 146 25.80 -1.58 -18.04
C PRO A 146 25.58 -0.17 -17.46
N LEU A 147 25.59 0.87 -18.31
CA LEU A 147 25.40 2.24 -17.84
C LEU A 147 24.06 2.44 -17.11
N ARG A 148 23.01 1.75 -17.53
CA ARG A 148 21.69 1.80 -16.93
C ARG A 148 21.61 1.12 -15.54
N ALA A 149 22.65 0.36 -15.17
CA ALA A 149 22.74 -0.23 -13.84
C ALA A 149 23.10 0.81 -12.76
N TYR A 150 23.75 1.93 -13.15
CA TYR A 150 24.14 2.96 -12.19
C TYR A 150 22.93 3.78 -11.75
N LEU A 151 22.86 4.02 -10.43
CA LEU A 151 21.88 4.94 -9.88
C LEU A 151 22.18 6.36 -10.39
N PRO A 152 21.16 7.15 -10.77
CA PRO A 152 21.35 8.53 -11.21
C PRO A 152 21.87 9.43 -10.08
N GLU A 153 22.47 10.55 -10.45
CA GLU A 153 22.92 11.57 -9.52
C GLU A 153 21.75 12.20 -8.76
N THR A 154 21.94 12.47 -7.47
CA THR A 154 21.05 13.28 -6.65
C THR A 154 21.76 14.56 -6.24
N THR A 155 21.38 15.70 -6.82
CA THR A 155 21.99 16.99 -6.47
C THR A 155 21.54 17.47 -5.08
N PRO A 156 22.25 18.43 -4.45
CA PRO A 156 21.82 19.02 -3.18
C PRO A 156 20.39 19.62 -3.21
N GLU A 157 19.99 20.21 -4.33
CA GLU A 157 18.67 20.80 -4.54
C GLU A 157 17.59 19.72 -4.60
N VAL A 158 17.82 18.62 -5.34
CA VAL A 158 16.93 17.49 -5.43
C VAL A 158 16.77 16.82 -4.04
N ALA A 159 17.89 16.59 -3.34
CA ALA A 159 17.84 16.05 -1.98
C ALA A 159 17.07 16.95 -1.00
N ALA A 160 17.20 18.27 -1.12
CA ALA A 160 16.44 19.22 -0.31
C ALA A 160 14.93 19.15 -0.60
N HIS A 161 14.55 19.05 -1.88
CA HIS A 161 13.16 18.87 -2.29
C HIS A 161 12.60 17.53 -1.79
N ASN A 162 13.34 16.43 -1.91
CA ASN A 162 12.95 15.12 -1.39
C ASN A 162 12.71 15.15 0.13
N ARG A 163 13.55 15.88 0.91
CA ARG A 163 13.30 16.07 2.34
C ARG A 163 12.04 16.90 2.62
N HIS A 164 11.74 17.91 1.79
CA HIS A 164 10.48 18.66 1.90
C HIS A 164 9.27 17.74 1.70
N LEU A 165 9.27 16.92 0.64
CA LEU A 165 8.20 15.96 0.36
C LEU A 165 8.07 14.94 1.51
N PHE A 166 9.18 14.36 1.95
CA PHE A 166 9.20 13.42 3.09
C PHE A 166 8.56 14.02 4.35
N ASN A 167 9.02 15.20 4.76
CA ASN A 167 8.53 15.85 5.98
C ASN A 167 7.04 16.20 5.88
N GLY A 168 6.59 16.70 4.73
CA GLY A 168 5.19 17.05 4.50
C GLY A 168 4.28 15.82 4.54
N VAL A 169 4.64 14.75 3.83
CA VAL A 169 3.88 13.48 3.81
C VAL A 169 3.76 12.89 5.20
N VAL A 170 4.90 12.73 5.92
CA VAL A 170 4.91 12.16 7.26
C VAL A 170 4.06 13.00 8.23
N ALA A 171 4.14 14.33 8.14
CA ALA A 171 3.32 15.23 8.97
C ALA A 171 1.83 15.15 8.61
N GLY A 172 1.47 15.04 7.33
CA GLY A 172 0.09 14.93 6.86
C GLY A 172 -0.59 13.65 7.35
N ILE A 173 0.08 12.49 7.23
CA ILE A 173 -0.39 11.21 7.77
C ILE A 173 -0.64 11.31 9.27
N GLY A 174 0.34 11.83 10.04
CA GLY A 174 0.21 11.99 11.50
C GLY A 174 -0.89 12.97 11.88
N GLY A 175 -0.97 14.10 11.18
CA GLY A 175 -1.97 15.15 11.41
C GLY A 175 -3.40 14.62 11.25
N TYR A 176 -3.64 13.79 10.25
CA TYR A 176 -4.96 13.21 10.01
C TYR A 176 -5.23 12.00 10.89
N GLY A 177 -4.38 10.97 10.84
CA GLY A 177 -4.58 9.70 11.54
C GLY A 177 -4.67 9.85 13.06
N ASN A 178 -3.84 10.70 13.66
CA ASN A 178 -3.88 10.96 15.10
C ASN A 178 -5.21 11.62 15.53
N CYS A 179 -5.72 12.58 14.73
CA CYS A 179 -6.95 13.29 15.05
C CYS A 179 -8.18 12.39 14.99
N ILE A 180 -8.26 11.48 14.01
CA ILE A 180 -9.39 10.54 13.91
C ILE A 180 -9.31 9.42 14.96
N GLY A 181 -8.14 9.24 15.60
CA GLY A 181 -7.96 8.28 16.68
C GLY A 181 -7.90 6.82 16.22
N ILE A 182 -7.30 6.57 15.06
CA ILE A 182 -6.98 5.23 14.55
C ILE A 182 -5.47 5.03 14.65
N PRO A 183 -4.96 3.92 15.23
CA PRO A 183 -3.53 3.73 15.38
C PRO A 183 -2.85 3.42 14.04
N THR A 184 -1.74 4.11 13.73
CA THR A 184 -0.84 3.76 12.64
C THR A 184 0.21 2.80 13.18
N VAL A 185 0.05 1.52 12.90
CA VAL A 185 0.72 0.43 13.62
C VAL A 185 1.93 -0.15 12.91
N GLY A 186 2.11 0.18 11.65
CA GLY A 186 3.19 -0.38 10.83
C GLY A 186 3.30 0.34 9.49
N GLY A 187 3.97 -0.32 8.57
CA GLY A 187 4.25 0.20 7.24
C GLY A 187 5.73 0.13 6.90
N GLU A 188 6.10 0.76 5.79
CA GLU A 188 7.48 0.79 5.32
C GLU A 188 7.85 2.15 4.73
N VAL A 189 9.13 2.46 4.73
CA VAL A 189 9.68 3.67 4.07
C VAL A 189 10.95 3.27 3.33
N SER A 190 10.98 3.54 2.03
CA SER A 190 12.11 3.20 1.15
C SER A 190 12.54 4.40 0.31
N PHE A 191 13.77 4.35 -0.20
CA PHE A 191 14.39 5.46 -0.91
C PHE A 191 15.01 5.00 -2.23
N SER A 192 14.70 5.72 -3.31
CA SER A 192 15.34 5.51 -4.61
C SER A 192 15.33 6.79 -5.42
N PRO A 193 16.38 7.06 -6.23
CA PRO A 193 16.38 8.21 -7.12
C PRO A 193 15.19 8.28 -8.07
N SER A 194 14.57 7.14 -8.40
CA SER A 194 13.40 7.07 -9.28
C SER A 194 12.15 7.76 -8.72
N TYR A 195 12.10 8.01 -7.40
CA TYR A 195 10.99 8.67 -6.73
C TYR A 195 11.24 10.18 -6.47
N SER A 196 12.35 10.73 -6.96
CA SER A 196 12.63 12.16 -6.80
C SER A 196 11.57 12.99 -7.51
N GLY A 197 10.87 13.86 -6.75
CA GLY A 197 9.76 14.67 -7.27
C GLY A 197 8.44 13.93 -7.50
N ASN A 198 8.41 12.61 -7.36
CA ASN A 198 7.20 11.79 -7.46
C ASN A 198 7.17 10.75 -6.33
N PRO A 199 6.89 11.17 -5.08
CA PRO A 199 6.82 10.26 -3.95
C PRO A 199 5.63 9.30 -4.11
N LEU A 200 5.77 8.08 -3.62
CA LEU A 200 4.65 7.16 -3.49
C LEU A 200 4.12 7.22 -2.06
N VAL A 201 2.82 7.45 -1.95
CA VAL A 201 2.09 7.50 -0.68
C VAL A 201 0.93 6.52 -0.80
N ASN A 202 1.11 5.34 -0.21
CA ASN A 202 0.09 4.30 -0.23
C ASN A 202 -0.36 4.05 1.21
N ALA A 203 -1.64 4.32 1.49
CA ALA A 203 -2.24 4.14 2.80
C ALA A 203 -3.12 2.90 2.84
N MET A 204 -2.92 2.04 3.83
CA MET A 204 -3.74 0.86 4.09
C MET A 204 -4.55 1.06 5.36
N CYS A 205 -5.84 0.72 5.30
CA CYS A 205 -6.70 0.68 6.47
C CYS A 205 -7.29 -0.71 6.66
N VAL A 206 -7.35 -1.14 7.92
CA VAL A 206 -7.98 -2.39 8.35
C VAL A 206 -9.07 -2.05 9.35
N GLY A 207 -10.25 -2.61 9.13
CA GLY A 207 -11.40 -2.46 10.01
C GLY A 207 -12.04 -3.79 10.38
N ILE A 208 -12.83 -3.78 11.44
CA ILE A 208 -13.56 -4.93 11.93
C ILE A 208 -15.06 -4.61 12.05
N GLY A 209 -15.89 -5.55 11.63
CA GLY A 209 -17.33 -5.42 11.73
C GLY A 209 -18.01 -6.77 11.94
N ARG A 210 -19.27 -6.75 12.36
CA ARG A 210 -20.09 -7.95 12.37
C ARG A 210 -20.53 -8.25 10.94
N ILE A 211 -20.41 -9.49 10.51
CA ILE A 211 -20.77 -9.93 9.14
C ILE A 211 -22.24 -9.61 8.82
N ASP A 212 -23.14 -9.76 9.81
CA ASP A 212 -24.57 -9.47 9.66
C ASP A 212 -24.93 -7.96 9.66
N LYS A 213 -23.92 -7.08 9.85
CA LYS A 213 -24.06 -5.61 9.86
C LYS A 213 -23.31 -4.92 8.72
N LEU A 214 -22.61 -5.69 7.88
CA LEU A 214 -21.91 -5.13 6.73
C LEU A 214 -22.92 -4.53 5.74
N VAL A 215 -22.57 -3.39 5.17
CA VAL A 215 -23.38 -2.63 4.22
C VAL A 215 -22.75 -2.68 2.84
N LYS A 216 -23.59 -2.61 1.81
CA LYS A 216 -23.16 -2.59 0.41
C LYS A 216 -23.33 -1.21 -0.20
N ALA A 217 -22.54 -0.89 -1.20
CA ALA A 217 -22.62 0.33 -1.98
C ALA A 217 -23.62 0.15 -3.15
N ARG A 218 -24.93 0.15 -2.86
CA ARG A 218 -25.98 -0.11 -3.85
C ARG A 218 -27.17 0.82 -3.65
N ALA A 219 -27.73 1.32 -4.76
CA ALA A 219 -28.97 2.12 -4.77
C ALA A 219 -30.19 1.24 -5.09
N ASP A 220 -30.41 0.21 -4.27
CA ASP A 220 -31.55 -0.68 -4.44
C ASP A 220 -32.89 0.00 -4.03
N GLY A 221 -34.00 -0.46 -4.62
CA GLY A 221 -35.36 -0.09 -4.26
C GLY A 221 -35.78 1.29 -4.79
N PRO A 222 -36.48 1.36 -5.93
CA PRO A 222 -37.04 2.61 -6.42
C PRO A 222 -37.92 3.29 -5.37
N GLY A 223 -37.73 4.61 -5.23
CA GLY A 223 -38.37 5.40 -4.19
C GLY A 223 -37.48 5.69 -2.97
N ASN A 224 -36.40 4.94 -2.76
CA ASN A 224 -35.43 5.24 -1.72
C ASN A 224 -34.71 6.56 -2.00
N LEU A 225 -34.30 7.24 -0.93
CA LEU A 225 -33.75 8.59 -1.00
C LEU A 225 -32.25 8.60 -1.05
N LEU A 226 -31.68 9.51 -1.83
CA LEU A 226 -30.25 9.82 -1.86
C LEU A 226 -30.00 10.94 -0.86
N VAL A 227 -29.33 10.63 0.24
CA VAL A 227 -29.04 11.56 1.33
C VAL A 227 -27.53 11.79 1.40
N LEU A 228 -27.11 13.03 1.17
CA LEU A 228 -25.72 13.46 1.32
C LEU A 228 -25.51 13.93 2.75
N VAL A 229 -24.43 13.44 3.38
CA VAL A 229 -24.08 13.76 4.77
C VAL A 229 -22.60 14.15 4.88
N GLY A 230 -22.28 15.00 5.85
CA GLY A 230 -20.90 15.41 6.13
C GLY A 230 -20.60 16.86 5.77
N ALA A 231 -19.47 17.11 5.11
CA ALA A 231 -18.99 18.44 4.72
C ALA A 231 -19.86 19.09 3.62
N ASP A 232 -19.84 20.41 3.58
CA ASP A 232 -20.36 21.16 2.44
C ASP A 232 -19.46 21.02 1.23
N THR A 233 -20.06 20.97 0.04
CA THR A 233 -19.37 20.83 -1.23
C THR A 233 -18.68 22.14 -1.64
N GLY A 234 -17.38 22.07 -1.91
CA GLY A 234 -16.57 23.16 -2.47
C GLY A 234 -16.00 22.80 -3.85
N ARG A 235 -15.12 23.65 -4.38
CA ARG A 235 -14.42 23.42 -5.67
C ARG A 235 -13.15 22.55 -5.52
N ASP A 236 -13.02 21.81 -4.43
CA ASP A 236 -11.86 20.96 -4.18
C ASP A 236 -11.83 19.77 -5.13
N GLY A 237 -10.65 19.44 -5.63
CA GLY A 237 -10.42 18.22 -6.38
C GLY A 237 -11.15 18.11 -7.73
N ILE A 238 -11.76 19.20 -8.23
CA ILE A 238 -12.36 19.19 -9.58
C ILE A 238 -11.25 18.83 -10.57
N HIS A 239 -11.46 17.77 -11.35
CA HIS A 239 -10.44 17.09 -12.18
C HIS A 239 -9.37 16.29 -11.41
N GLY A 240 -9.51 16.01 -10.13
CA GLY A 240 -8.57 15.17 -9.37
C GLY A 240 -8.38 13.78 -10.00
N ALA A 241 -9.45 13.10 -10.33
CA ALA A 241 -9.41 11.79 -10.99
C ALA A 241 -8.72 11.83 -12.38
N THR A 242 -8.93 12.90 -13.15
CA THR A 242 -8.25 13.10 -14.45
C THR A 242 -6.79 13.51 -14.25
N PHE A 243 -6.49 14.32 -13.24
CA PHE A 243 -5.12 14.68 -12.87
C PHE A 243 -4.29 13.45 -12.45
N ALA A 244 -4.86 12.52 -11.70
CA ALA A 244 -4.21 11.25 -11.34
C ALA A 244 -3.97 10.31 -12.56
N SER A 245 -4.49 10.66 -13.74
CA SER A 245 -4.34 9.92 -14.98
C SER A 245 -3.41 10.58 -16.02
N VAL A 246 -2.59 11.56 -15.58
CA VAL A 246 -1.60 12.26 -16.42
C VAL A 246 -0.24 12.32 -15.73
N GLN A 247 0.82 12.52 -16.52
CA GLN A 247 2.20 12.65 -16.03
C GLN A 247 2.41 13.99 -15.28
N LEU A 248 3.31 13.99 -14.29
CA LEU A 248 3.77 15.20 -13.62
C LEU A 248 4.78 15.95 -14.48
N ASP A 249 4.58 17.26 -14.63
CA ASP A 249 5.46 18.17 -15.37
C ASP A 249 5.63 19.50 -14.62
N GLU A 250 6.40 20.42 -15.22
CA GLU A 250 6.66 21.76 -14.64
C GLU A 250 5.37 22.60 -14.43
N SER A 251 4.29 22.29 -15.16
CA SER A 251 2.99 22.97 -15.00
C SER A 251 2.12 22.36 -13.91
N SER A 252 2.54 21.24 -13.31
CA SER A 252 1.75 20.53 -12.31
C SER A 252 1.52 21.34 -11.03
N GLU A 253 2.41 22.29 -10.69
CA GLU A 253 2.18 23.24 -9.59
C GLU A 253 0.97 24.16 -9.83
N GLU A 254 0.63 24.47 -11.08
CA GLU A 254 -0.56 25.25 -11.43
C GLU A 254 -1.86 24.49 -11.12
N ARG A 255 -1.77 23.17 -10.94
CA ARG A 255 -2.89 22.28 -10.60
C ARG A 255 -3.12 22.14 -9.09
N ARG A 256 -2.45 22.95 -8.27
CA ARG A 256 -2.65 23.02 -6.81
C ARG A 256 -4.12 23.06 -6.36
N PRO A 257 -5.04 23.76 -7.06
CA PRO A 257 -6.47 23.73 -6.74
C PRO A 257 -7.14 22.35 -6.93
N ALA A 258 -6.51 21.42 -7.64
CA ALA A 258 -6.99 20.04 -7.78
C ALA A 258 -6.65 19.14 -6.56
N VAL A 259 -5.86 19.63 -5.60
CA VAL A 259 -5.56 18.90 -4.36
C VAL A 259 -6.67 19.16 -3.35
N GLN A 260 -7.18 18.09 -2.78
CA GLN A 260 -8.20 18.16 -1.73
C GLN A 260 -7.59 18.66 -0.41
N VAL A 261 -8.44 19.21 0.47
CA VAL A 261 -8.08 19.64 1.82
C VAL A 261 -8.86 18.80 2.83
N GLY A 262 -8.17 18.15 3.76
CA GLY A 262 -8.77 17.27 4.75
C GLY A 262 -9.18 17.97 6.05
N ASN A 263 -10.30 17.51 6.65
CA ASN A 263 -10.74 17.91 7.98
C ASN A 263 -10.91 16.68 8.88
N PRO A 264 -9.85 16.23 9.57
CA PRO A 264 -9.89 15.00 10.36
C PRO A 264 -10.86 15.06 11.55
N PHE A 265 -11.20 16.25 12.05
CA PHE A 265 -12.22 16.39 13.08
C PHE A 265 -13.61 16.04 12.53
N LEU A 266 -13.95 16.54 11.36
CA LEU A 266 -15.21 16.24 10.70
C LEU A 266 -15.29 14.76 10.28
N GLU A 267 -14.17 14.20 9.78
CA GLU A 267 -14.05 12.77 9.47
C GLU A 267 -14.34 11.90 10.69
N LYS A 268 -13.84 12.28 11.87
CA LYS A 268 -14.10 11.57 13.12
C LYS A 268 -15.61 11.54 13.45
N LEU A 269 -16.28 12.68 13.34
CA LEU A 269 -17.73 12.74 13.59
C LEU A 269 -18.50 11.92 12.56
N LEU A 270 -18.13 12.02 11.29
CA LEU A 270 -18.75 11.29 10.19
C LEU A 270 -18.60 9.77 10.35
N MET A 271 -17.40 9.31 10.70
CA MET A 271 -17.12 7.90 10.97
C MET A 271 -18.00 7.36 12.10
N GLU A 272 -18.06 8.06 13.25
CA GLU A 272 -18.87 7.60 14.39
C GLU A 272 -20.37 7.60 14.06
N ALA A 273 -20.86 8.61 13.34
CA ALA A 273 -22.25 8.68 12.92
C ALA A 273 -22.62 7.54 11.94
N CYS A 274 -21.76 7.27 10.95
CA CYS A 274 -21.98 6.16 10.01
C CYS A 274 -21.91 4.79 10.69
N LEU A 275 -20.98 4.59 11.61
CA LEU A 275 -20.88 3.36 12.37
C LEU A 275 -22.08 3.17 13.30
N GLN A 276 -22.56 4.22 13.98
CA GLN A 276 -23.79 4.15 14.75
C GLN A 276 -24.99 3.78 13.89
N LEU A 277 -25.12 4.40 12.71
CA LEU A 277 -26.18 4.09 11.76
C LEU A 277 -26.16 2.61 11.34
N THR A 278 -25.00 2.09 10.98
CA THR A 278 -24.89 0.70 10.49
C THR A 278 -25.03 -0.34 11.60
N GLU A 279 -24.47 -0.09 12.78
CA GLU A 279 -24.51 -1.01 13.92
C GLU A 279 -25.90 -1.08 14.56
N GLU A 280 -26.53 0.08 14.79
CA GLU A 280 -27.79 0.18 15.54
C GLU A 280 -29.04 0.20 14.63
N HIS A 281 -28.92 0.79 13.43
CA HIS A 281 -30.03 1.15 12.56
C HIS A 281 -29.83 0.74 11.09
N GLY A 282 -29.07 -0.31 10.83
CA GLY A 282 -28.79 -0.77 9.46
C GLY A 282 -30.04 -1.10 8.62
N ASP A 283 -31.19 -1.33 9.25
CA ASP A 283 -32.49 -1.54 8.60
C ASP A 283 -33.11 -0.26 8.03
N TRP A 284 -32.64 0.94 8.41
CA TRP A 284 -33.11 2.22 7.88
C TRP A 284 -32.56 2.53 6.48
N ILE A 285 -31.44 1.90 6.13
CA ILE A 285 -30.72 2.15 4.88
C ILE A 285 -30.65 0.91 4.01
N VAL A 286 -30.32 1.10 2.74
CA VAL A 286 -30.06 0.02 1.78
C VAL A 286 -28.66 0.11 1.18
N GLY A 287 -27.96 1.24 1.34
CA GLY A 287 -26.61 1.44 0.84
C GLY A 287 -25.89 2.58 1.52
N LEU A 288 -24.57 2.49 1.53
CA LEU A 288 -23.66 3.50 2.04
C LEU A 288 -22.43 3.55 1.15
N GLN A 289 -22.03 4.75 0.70
CA GLN A 289 -20.89 4.95 -0.19
C GLN A 289 -20.15 6.22 0.20
N ASP A 290 -18.83 6.18 0.20
CA ASP A 290 -18.01 7.39 0.33
C ASP A 290 -18.03 8.23 -0.96
N LEU A 291 -17.68 9.50 -0.84
CA LEU A 291 -17.41 10.38 -1.97
C LEU A 291 -15.88 10.58 -2.07
N GLY A 292 -15.25 9.67 -2.78
CA GLY A 292 -13.83 9.74 -3.13
C GLY A 292 -13.61 10.47 -4.46
N ALA A 293 -12.79 9.87 -5.32
CA ALA A 293 -12.51 10.37 -6.66
C ALA A 293 -13.79 10.59 -7.47
N ALA A 294 -13.87 11.71 -8.20
CA ALA A 294 -15.02 12.17 -8.97
C ALA A 294 -16.30 12.43 -8.14
N GLY A 295 -16.24 12.41 -6.82
CA GLY A 295 -17.29 12.86 -5.91
C GLY A 295 -18.66 12.19 -6.13
N LEU A 296 -19.72 13.02 -6.34
CA LEU A 296 -21.07 12.51 -6.60
C LEU A 296 -21.19 11.72 -7.90
N THR A 297 -20.36 12.02 -8.88
CA THR A 297 -20.36 11.33 -10.17
C THR A 297 -20.01 9.85 -10.01
N SER A 298 -18.93 9.51 -9.30
CA SER A 298 -18.58 8.09 -9.07
C SER A 298 -19.54 7.44 -8.09
N SER A 299 -19.69 8.01 -6.90
CA SER A 299 -20.42 7.39 -5.80
C SER A 299 -21.88 7.07 -6.15
N ALA A 300 -22.64 8.04 -6.67
CA ALA A 300 -24.05 7.84 -6.97
C ALA A 300 -24.30 6.97 -8.19
N VAL A 301 -23.49 7.17 -9.27
CA VAL A 301 -23.64 6.43 -10.52
C VAL A 301 -23.28 4.96 -10.34
N GLU A 302 -22.20 4.67 -9.61
CA GLU A 302 -21.79 3.28 -9.35
C GLU A 302 -22.80 2.54 -8.48
N CYS A 303 -23.36 3.19 -7.45
CA CYS A 303 -24.43 2.61 -6.65
C CYS A 303 -25.66 2.24 -7.49
N ALA A 304 -26.05 3.12 -8.41
CA ALA A 304 -27.16 2.86 -9.34
C ALA A 304 -26.84 1.73 -10.33
N ALA A 305 -25.65 1.75 -10.93
CA ALA A 305 -25.20 0.73 -11.87
C ALA A 305 -25.14 -0.67 -11.23
N LYS A 306 -24.57 -0.79 -10.02
CA LYS A 306 -24.51 -2.05 -9.26
C LYS A 306 -25.91 -2.57 -8.90
N ALA A 307 -26.87 -1.68 -8.63
CA ALA A 307 -28.25 -2.05 -8.32
C ALA A 307 -29.08 -2.37 -9.59
N GLY A 308 -28.66 -1.87 -10.76
CA GLY A 308 -29.44 -1.94 -11.99
C GLY A 308 -30.65 -0.98 -11.98
N THR A 309 -30.57 0.09 -11.21
CA THR A 309 -31.57 1.15 -11.05
C THR A 309 -31.13 2.44 -11.72
N GLY A 310 -32.02 3.43 -11.75
CA GLY A 310 -31.67 4.81 -12.08
C GLY A 310 -31.72 5.70 -10.85
N ILE A 311 -31.30 6.95 -11.01
CA ILE A 311 -31.32 7.98 -9.96
C ILE A 311 -31.67 9.34 -10.56
N ILE A 312 -32.31 10.17 -9.74
CA ILE A 312 -32.43 11.62 -10.00
C ILE A 312 -31.71 12.35 -8.87
N ILE A 313 -30.77 13.21 -9.19
CA ILE A 313 -30.07 14.11 -8.27
C ILE A 313 -30.44 15.55 -8.64
N ASP A 314 -30.87 16.35 -7.67
CA ASP A 314 -31.05 17.79 -7.82
C ASP A 314 -29.88 18.51 -7.17
N VAL A 315 -28.92 18.96 -7.97
CA VAL A 315 -27.70 19.62 -7.47
C VAL A 315 -27.98 20.94 -6.77
N ALA A 316 -29.14 21.56 -7.00
CA ALA A 316 -29.55 22.76 -6.25
C ALA A 316 -29.78 22.46 -4.75
N LYS A 317 -29.99 21.21 -4.38
CA LYS A 317 -30.18 20.74 -2.99
C LYS A 317 -28.88 20.35 -2.30
N VAL A 318 -27.78 20.27 -3.03
CA VAL A 318 -26.47 19.94 -2.46
C VAL A 318 -25.96 21.11 -1.64
N PRO A 319 -25.63 20.94 -0.35
CA PRO A 319 -25.02 21.97 0.48
C PRO A 319 -23.68 22.41 -0.12
N ARG A 320 -23.49 23.73 -0.27
CA ARG A 320 -22.32 24.31 -0.91
C ARG A 320 -21.62 25.28 0.01
N ARG A 321 -20.32 25.15 0.10
CA ARG A 321 -19.42 26.07 0.80
C ARG A 321 -19.17 27.35 0.02
N GLU A 322 -19.30 27.28 -1.31
CA GLU A 322 -19.01 28.37 -2.23
C GLU A 322 -20.23 28.73 -3.08
N GLU A 323 -20.45 30.04 -3.25
CA GLU A 323 -21.52 30.54 -4.13
C GLU A 323 -21.19 30.35 -5.62
N GLY A 324 -22.22 30.21 -6.45
CA GLY A 324 -22.09 30.17 -7.90
C GLY A 324 -21.49 28.90 -8.48
N MET A 325 -21.43 27.81 -7.74
CA MET A 325 -21.02 26.51 -8.28
C MET A 325 -22.01 26.03 -9.34
N THR A 326 -21.48 25.64 -10.48
CA THR A 326 -22.25 25.05 -11.58
C THR A 326 -22.61 23.58 -11.31
N PRO A 327 -23.61 23.01 -12.00
CA PRO A 327 -23.90 21.57 -11.91
C PRO A 327 -22.67 20.68 -12.20
N TYR A 328 -21.83 21.07 -13.16
CA TYR A 328 -20.57 20.43 -13.47
C TYR A 328 -19.64 20.37 -12.26
N GLU A 329 -19.39 21.51 -11.62
CA GLU A 329 -18.51 21.61 -10.46
C GLU A 329 -19.05 20.81 -9.26
N VAL A 330 -20.38 20.82 -9.03
CA VAL A 330 -21.00 20.06 -7.93
C VAL A 330 -20.88 18.56 -8.13
N MET A 331 -21.09 18.07 -9.35
CA MET A 331 -21.02 16.64 -9.64
C MET A 331 -19.59 16.08 -9.57
N LEU A 332 -18.58 16.90 -9.93
CA LEU A 332 -17.19 16.48 -10.02
C LEU A 332 -16.34 16.91 -8.82
N SER A 333 -16.89 17.66 -7.88
CA SER A 333 -16.19 18.06 -6.66
C SER A 333 -15.78 16.82 -5.85
N GLU A 334 -14.52 16.80 -5.43
CA GLU A 334 -13.95 15.75 -4.55
C GLU A 334 -13.72 16.28 -3.11
N SER A 335 -14.55 17.27 -2.66
CA SER A 335 -14.50 17.71 -1.26
C SER A 335 -14.61 16.52 -0.34
N GLN A 336 -13.69 16.46 0.63
CA GLN A 336 -13.53 15.33 1.54
C GLN A 336 -14.64 15.28 2.59
N GLU A 337 -14.66 14.25 3.41
CA GLU A 337 -15.56 14.03 4.54
C GLU A 337 -17.04 14.09 4.14
N ARG A 338 -17.40 13.45 3.02
CA ARG A 338 -18.79 13.32 2.56
C ARG A 338 -19.14 11.86 2.32
N MET A 339 -20.38 11.49 2.67
CA MET A 339 -20.94 10.16 2.42
C MET A 339 -22.29 10.26 1.74
N LEU A 340 -22.58 9.31 0.86
CA LEU A 340 -23.90 9.10 0.26
C LEU A 340 -24.60 7.93 0.96
N VAL A 341 -25.76 8.22 1.57
CA VAL A 341 -26.59 7.23 2.24
C VAL A 341 -27.85 6.99 1.41
N ILE A 342 -28.14 5.73 1.11
CA ILE A 342 -29.38 5.35 0.44
C ILE A 342 -30.41 4.95 1.50
N VAL A 343 -31.37 5.83 1.73
CA VAL A 343 -32.29 5.81 2.90
C VAL A 343 -33.69 5.38 2.48
N LYS A 344 -34.33 4.52 3.27
CA LYS A 344 -35.77 4.21 3.09
C LYS A 344 -36.60 5.44 3.46
N PRO A 345 -37.59 5.84 2.66
CA PRO A 345 -38.32 7.10 2.85
C PRO A 345 -38.93 7.27 4.23
N GLU A 346 -39.40 6.18 4.85
CA GLU A 346 -39.98 6.19 6.19
C GLU A 346 -39.01 6.55 7.31
N HIS A 347 -37.68 6.42 7.06
CA HIS A 347 -36.63 6.69 8.01
C HIS A 347 -35.81 7.96 7.72
N GLU A 348 -36.23 8.80 6.74
CA GLU A 348 -35.51 10.05 6.42
C GLU A 348 -35.30 10.94 7.64
N ALA A 349 -36.39 11.15 8.43
CA ALA A 349 -36.32 12.01 9.62
C ALA A 349 -35.42 11.42 10.72
N ASP A 350 -35.42 10.09 10.86
CA ASP A 350 -34.62 9.38 11.86
C ASP A 350 -33.11 9.48 11.49
N VAL A 351 -32.76 9.23 10.23
CA VAL A 351 -31.38 9.37 9.72
C VAL A 351 -30.91 10.81 9.84
N ARG A 352 -31.74 11.78 9.46
CA ARG A 352 -31.43 13.21 9.63
C ARG A 352 -31.15 13.53 11.10
N GLY A 353 -31.98 13.11 12.01
CA GLY A 353 -31.81 13.35 13.45
C GLY A 353 -30.54 12.74 14.01
N LEU A 354 -30.12 11.55 13.50
CA LEU A 354 -28.87 10.90 13.89
C LEU A 354 -27.66 11.73 13.49
N PHE A 355 -27.56 12.14 12.22
CA PHE A 355 -26.41 12.94 11.74
C PHE A 355 -26.39 14.35 12.34
N GLU A 356 -27.54 15.01 12.49
CA GLU A 356 -27.65 16.32 13.17
C GLU A 356 -27.23 16.24 14.65
N HIS A 357 -27.45 15.09 15.33
CA HIS A 357 -26.93 14.85 16.68
C HIS A 357 -25.40 14.88 16.72
N TRP A 358 -24.75 14.43 15.65
CA TRP A 358 -23.30 14.49 15.48
C TRP A 358 -22.81 15.82 14.88
N GLU A 359 -23.66 16.85 14.83
CA GLU A 359 -23.35 18.17 14.27
C GLU A 359 -22.95 18.14 12.80
N LEU A 360 -23.45 17.16 12.02
CA LEU A 360 -23.16 16.99 10.60
C LEU A 360 -24.29 17.55 9.73
N HIS A 361 -23.94 18.09 8.58
CA HIS A 361 -24.93 18.50 7.58
C HIS A 361 -25.58 17.30 6.91
N VAL A 362 -26.89 17.43 6.63
CA VAL A 362 -27.70 16.39 5.99
C VAL A 362 -28.58 17.00 4.93
N ALA A 363 -28.54 16.49 3.72
CA ALA A 363 -29.38 16.94 2.63
C ALA A 363 -29.93 15.77 1.81
N THR A 364 -31.24 15.72 1.64
CA THR A 364 -31.89 14.81 0.69
C THR A 364 -31.77 15.41 -0.71
N ILE A 365 -30.81 14.90 -1.48
CA ILE A 365 -30.44 15.44 -2.78
C ILE A 365 -31.12 14.75 -3.95
N GLY A 366 -31.73 13.58 -3.75
CA GLY A 366 -32.27 12.81 -4.86
C GLY A 366 -33.08 11.59 -4.45
N ILE A 367 -33.41 10.79 -5.44
CA ILE A 367 -34.26 9.59 -5.32
C ILE A 367 -33.80 8.51 -6.28
N VAL A 368 -33.96 7.25 -5.89
CA VAL A 368 -33.75 6.07 -6.74
C VAL A 368 -35.00 5.87 -7.62
N THR A 369 -34.79 5.59 -8.91
CA THR A 369 -35.85 5.37 -9.91
C THR A 369 -35.90 3.91 -10.37
N ASP A 370 -37.00 3.54 -11.03
CA ASP A 370 -37.23 2.18 -11.56
C ASP A 370 -36.70 1.96 -12.97
N ASP A 371 -36.06 2.99 -13.54
CA ASP A 371 -35.35 2.91 -14.82
C ASP A 371 -33.83 2.78 -14.59
N THR A 372 -33.01 2.89 -15.64
CA THR A 372 -31.55 2.75 -15.55
C THR A 372 -30.79 4.04 -15.81
N PHE A 373 -31.50 5.20 -15.78
CA PHE A 373 -30.91 6.48 -16.14
C PHE A 373 -30.48 7.28 -14.91
N VAL A 374 -29.33 7.90 -15.03
CA VAL A 374 -28.85 8.96 -14.14
C VAL A 374 -29.31 10.29 -14.70
N ARG A 375 -30.15 11.01 -13.94
CA ARG A 375 -30.62 12.35 -14.30
C ARG A 375 -30.15 13.35 -13.29
N ILE A 376 -29.52 14.39 -13.78
CA ILE A 376 -29.08 15.52 -12.96
C ILE A 376 -29.99 16.70 -13.26
N HIS A 377 -30.57 17.24 -12.20
CA HIS A 377 -31.40 18.44 -12.23
C HIS A 377 -30.69 19.60 -11.52
N ASP A 378 -30.95 20.82 -11.96
CA ASP A 378 -30.60 22.04 -11.25
C ASP A 378 -31.86 22.87 -11.06
N GLY A 379 -32.39 22.87 -9.80
CA GLY A 379 -33.63 23.55 -9.49
C GLY A 379 -34.86 23.01 -10.29
N GLY A 380 -34.87 21.71 -10.58
CA GLY A 380 -35.93 21.04 -11.34
C GLY A 380 -35.75 21.06 -12.86
N VAL A 381 -34.68 21.67 -13.38
CA VAL A 381 -34.32 21.63 -14.80
C VAL A 381 -33.33 20.50 -15.03
N GLU A 382 -33.65 19.57 -15.93
CA GLU A 382 -32.72 18.49 -16.30
C GLU A 382 -31.51 19.04 -17.07
N VAL A 383 -30.31 18.80 -16.54
CA VAL A 383 -29.03 19.26 -17.10
C VAL A 383 -28.12 18.10 -17.56
N ALA A 384 -28.46 16.86 -17.22
CA ALA A 384 -27.83 15.64 -17.76
C ALA A 384 -28.79 14.46 -17.67
N CYS A 385 -28.71 13.55 -18.66
CA CYS A 385 -29.47 12.30 -18.67
C CYS A 385 -28.69 11.22 -19.45
N VAL A 386 -28.11 10.27 -18.71
CA VAL A 386 -27.27 9.19 -19.28
C VAL A 386 -27.58 7.88 -18.54
N SER A 387 -27.54 6.75 -19.23
CA SER A 387 -27.63 5.43 -18.58
C SER A 387 -26.50 5.21 -17.58
N ALA A 388 -26.78 4.75 -16.38
CA ALA A 388 -25.79 4.43 -15.36
C ALA A 388 -24.76 3.42 -15.89
N LYS A 389 -25.22 2.41 -16.61
CA LYS A 389 -24.33 1.42 -17.22
C LYS A 389 -23.41 2.03 -18.28
N THR A 390 -23.92 2.94 -19.13
CA THR A 390 -23.09 3.60 -20.15
C THR A 390 -21.96 4.41 -19.51
N LEU A 391 -22.23 5.08 -18.40
CA LEU A 391 -21.23 5.85 -17.66
C LEU A 391 -20.17 4.95 -17.01
N THR A 392 -20.54 3.78 -16.48
CA THR A 392 -19.63 2.87 -15.77
C THR A 392 -18.96 1.83 -16.67
N ASP A 393 -19.37 1.71 -17.94
CA ASP A 393 -18.80 0.75 -18.90
C ASP A 393 -17.68 1.41 -19.74
N ALA A 394 -16.63 1.85 -19.04
CA ALA A 394 -15.46 2.45 -19.67
C ALA A 394 -14.82 1.49 -20.69
N PRO A 395 -14.29 1.98 -21.82
CA PRO A 395 -13.54 1.16 -22.76
C PRO A 395 -12.33 0.54 -22.08
N THR A 396 -11.98 -0.69 -22.45
CA THR A 396 -10.79 -1.37 -21.92
C THR A 396 -9.81 -1.65 -23.05
N TYR A 397 -8.52 -1.44 -22.78
CA TYR A 397 -7.46 -1.58 -23.76
C TYR A 397 -6.46 -2.66 -23.35
N VAL A 398 -6.13 -3.55 -24.27
CA VAL A 398 -4.96 -4.41 -24.17
C VAL A 398 -3.85 -3.72 -24.97
N ARG A 399 -2.88 -3.15 -24.28
CA ARG A 399 -1.79 -2.41 -24.89
C ARG A 399 -0.71 -3.37 -25.43
N GLU A 400 0.13 -2.87 -26.32
CA GLU A 400 1.33 -3.58 -26.75
C GLU A 400 2.26 -3.81 -25.55
N SER A 401 2.82 -5.02 -25.44
CA SER A 401 3.69 -5.42 -24.35
C SER A 401 5.02 -5.91 -24.93
N VAL A 402 6.08 -5.14 -24.73
CA VAL A 402 7.41 -5.43 -25.29
C VAL A 402 8.45 -5.46 -24.20
N LYS A 403 9.13 -6.61 -24.02
CA LYS A 403 10.25 -6.72 -23.09
C LYS A 403 11.38 -5.75 -23.53
N PRO A 404 11.79 -4.80 -22.67
CA PRO A 404 12.86 -3.89 -23.04
C PRO A 404 14.20 -4.61 -23.11
N ALA A 405 14.97 -4.34 -24.17
CA ALA A 405 16.25 -5.02 -24.40
C ALA A 405 17.29 -4.80 -23.28
N TRP A 406 17.24 -3.64 -22.63
CA TRP A 406 18.14 -3.32 -21.50
C TRP A 406 17.95 -4.24 -20.30
N LEU A 407 16.79 -4.86 -20.15
CA LEU A 407 16.51 -5.77 -19.04
C LEU A 407 17.40 -7.01 -19.08
N ASP A 408 17.61 -7.58 -20.29
CA ASP A 408 18.51 -8.71 -20.47
C ASP A 408 20.00 -8.35 -20.19
N GLU A 409 20.38 -7.08 -20.40
CA GLU A 409 21.72 -6.61 -20.09
C GLU A 409 21.96 -6.52 -18.58
N LEU A 410 20.96 -5.99 -17.83
CA LEU A 410 21.04 -5.92 -16.38
C LEU A 410 21.03 -7.30 -15.73
N GLN A 411 20.18 -8.21 -16.21
CA GLN A 411 20.02 -9.56 -15.67
C GLN A 411 21.28 -10.44 -15.87
N ARG A 412 22.06 -10.21 -16.95
CA ARG A 412 23.30 -10.96 -17.19
C ARG A 412 24.47 -10.53 -16.33
N PHE A 413 24.36 -9.38 -15.69
CA PHE A 413 25.46 -8.88 -14.85
C PHE A 413 25.41 -9.59 -13.50
N GLU A 414 26.44 -10.40 -13.22
CA GLU A 414 26.64 -11.03 -11.92
C GLU A 414 27.65 -10.23 -11.10
N SER A 415 27.27 -9.88 -9.89
CA SER A 415 28.14 -9.24 -8.93
C SER A 415 28.22 -10.11 -7.68
N THR A 416 29.43 -10.44 -7.27
CA THR A 416 29.63 -11.20 -6.03
C THR A 416 29.91 -10.27 -4.86
N THR A 417 29.32 -10.54 -3.71
CA THR A 417 29.52 -9.79 -2.46
C THR A 417 30.98 -9.77 -2.04
N LEU A 418 31.70 -10.88 -2.25
CA LEU A 418 33.13 -11.01 -1.91
C LEU A 418 34.01 -9.94 -2.51
N GLY A 419 33.77 -9.54 -3.76
CA GLY A 419 34.55 -8.49 -4.42
C GLY A 419 34.29 -7.08 -3.82
N TYR A 420 33.40 -6.92 -2.89
CA TYR A 420 33.13 -5.64 -2.24
C TYR A 420 33.75 -5.51 -0.86
N ILE A 421 33.68 -6.58 -0.06
CA ILE A 421 34.02 -6.56 1.36
C ILE A 421 35.36 -7.21 1.62
N TYR A 422 35.63 -8.33 0.98
CA TYR A 422 36.80 -9.15 1.24
C TYR A 422 37.78 -9.10 0.06
N ASP A 423 39.05 -8.78 0.32
CA ASP A 423 40.13 -8.80 -0.65
C ASP A 423 41.29 -9.72 -0.24
N GLY A 424 41.11 -10.52 0.83
CA GLY A 424 42.10 -11.46 1.33
C GLY A 424 43.18 -10.81 2.17
N THR A 425 42.95 -9.61 2.69
CA THR A 425 43.89 -8.88 3.54
C THR A 425 43.62 -9.08 5.03
N ASP A 426 44.62 -8.77 5.88
CA ASP A 426 44.49 -8.80 7.34
C ASP A 426 43.44 -7.80 7.87
N ASN A 427 42.90 -6.94 7.02
CA ASN A 427 41.90 -5.91 7.38
C ASN A 427 40.43 -6.32 7.06
N ASP A 428 40.20 -7.54 6.58
CA ASP A 428 38.88 -7.98 6.11
C ASP A 428 37.83 -7.98 7.25
N ARG A 429 38.24 -8.25 8.50
CA ARG A 429 37.37 -8.13 9.68
C ARG A 429 36.86 -6.70 9.85
N ALA A 430 37.75 -5.70 9.84
CA ALA A 430 37.35 -4.32 10.01
C ALA A 430 36.43 -3.84 8.88
N LYS A 431 36.62 -4.37 7.67
CA LYS A 431 35.75 -4.10 6.51
C LYS A 431 34.36 -4.74 6.70
N ALA A 432 34.29 -5.96 7.23
CA ALA A 432 33.04 -6.63 7.50
C ALA A 432 32.21 -5.93 8.58
N ASP A 433 32.86 -5.54 9.69
CA ASP A 433 32.22 -4.76 10.76
C ASP A 433 31.72 -3.41 10.22
N ALA A 434 32.54 -2.70 9.45
CA ALA A 434 32.17 -1.41 8.83
C ALA A 434 30.99 -1.56 7.85
N ALA A 435 31.00 -2.57 6.98
CA ALA A 435 29.91 -2.82 6.04
C ALA A 435 28.57 -3.07 6.74
N LEU A 436 28.54 -3.83 7.85
CA LEU A 436 27.32 -4.05 8.61
C LEU A 436 26.83 -2.74 9.24
N LEU A 437 27.73 -1.96 9.85
CA LEU A 437 27.36 -0.67 10.49
C LEU A 437 26.88 0.36 9.46
N GLU A 438 27.54 0.45 8.30
CA GLU A 438 27.13 1.32 7.19
C GLU A 438 25.75 0.93 6.65
N LEU A 439 25.48 -0.37 6.45
CA LEU A 439 24.16 -0.84 6.03
C LEU A 439 23.08 -0.53 7.06
N LEU A 440 23.33 -0.78 8.34
CA LEU A 440 22.40 -0.45 9.43
C LEU A 440 22.12 1.04 9.52
N ALA A 441 23.08 1.90 9.18
CA ALA A 441 22.95 3.35 9.17
C ALA A 441 22.36 3.89 7.86
N SER A 442 22.26 3.09 6.79
CA SER A 442 21.67 3.56 5.54
C SER A 442 20.19 3.91 5.73
N PRO A 443 19.66 4.96 5.09
CA PRO A 443 18.23 5.31 5.21
C PRO A 443 17.28 4.16 4.88
N GLU A 444 17.69 3.25 4.00
CA GLU A 444 16.90 2.08 3.60
C GLU A 444 16.69 1.10 4.76
N ILE A 445 17.73 0.81 5.55
CA ILE A 445 17.69 -0.17 6.65
C ILE A 445 17.49 0.47 8.03
N ALA A 446 17.98 1.69 8.22
CA ALA A 446 17.90 2.40 9.50
C ALA A 446 16.48 2.46 10.06
N SER A 447 16.39 2.52 11.38
CA SER A 447 15.13 2.60 12.11
C SER A 447 14.25 3.74 11.61
N LYS A 448 13.02 3.44 11.25
CA LYS A 448 12.02 4.43 10.86
C LYS A 448 11.36 5.11 12.08
N ARG A 449 11.99 5.04 13.26
CA ARG A 449 11.45 5.62 14.50
C ARG A 449 11.16 7.12 14.37
N ILE A 450 11.95 7.86 13.60
CA ILE A 450 11.71 9.30 13.36
C ILE A 450 10.38 9.55 12.62
N VAL A 451 9.92 8.58 11.85
CA VAL A 451 8.61 8.58 11.19
C VAL A 451 7.53 8.18 12.19
N TRP A 452 7.52 6.92 12.60
CA TRP A 452 6.40 6.36 13.34
C TRP A 452 6.22 6.93 14.76
N ARG A 453 7.23 7.58 15.38
CA ARG A 453 7.03 8.31 16.65
C ARG A 453 6.11 9.54 16.52
N GLN A 454 5.82 9.98 15.30
CA GLN A 454 4.87 11.07 15.02
C GLN A 454 3.43 10.56 14.94
N TYR A 455 3.25 9.26 14.87
CA TYR A 455 1.97 8.57 14.76
C TYR A 455 1.59 7.96 16.11
N ASP A 456 0.33 8.09 16.49
CA ASP A 456 -0.21 7.31 17.60
C ASP A 456 -0.39 5.86 17.12
N HIS A 457 0.39 4.95 17.69
CA HIS A 457 0.33 3.52 17.38
C HIS A 457 -0.26 2.70 18.55
N GLN A 458 -0.77 3.36 19.60
CA GLN A 458 -1.31 2.72 20.80
C GLN A 458 -2.77 3.11 21.11
N VAL A 459 -3.34 4.09 20.43
CA VAL A 459 -4.74 4.49 20.61
C VAL A 459 -5.68 3.29 20.45
N GLY A 460 -6.69 3.20 21.29
CA GLY A 460 -7.56 2.02 21.35
C GLY A 460 -6.97 0.84 22.13
N THR A 461 -5.67 0.83 22.48
CA THR A 461 -4.98 -0.21 23.29
C THR A 461 -5.04 -1.64 22.73
N ASN A 462 -5.11 -1.77 21.38
CA ASN A 462 -5.18 -3.06 20.69
C ASN A 462 -3.82 -3.54 20.19
N THR A 463 -2.84 -2.66 20.05
CA THR A 463 -1.52 -2.98 19.49
C THR A 463 -0.73 -3.89 20.44
N VAL A 464 -0.40 -5.08 19.97
CA VAL A 464 0.41 -6.09 20.67
C VAL A 464 1.86 -6.01 20.21
N VAL A 465 2.07 -5.94 18.88
CA VAL A 465 3.37 -5.70 18.24
C VAL A 465 3.24 -4.43 17.42
N GLY A 466 4.02 -3.42 17.76
CA GLY A 466 4.01 -2.12 17.10
C GLY A 466 5.02 -1.99 15.97
N PRO A 467 5.23 -0.76 15.45
CA PRO A 467 6.15 -0.49 14.35
C PRO A 467 7.59 -0.92 14.66
N GLY A 468 8.30 -1.43 13.64
CA GLY A 468 9.70 -1.84 13.71
C GLY A 468 9.92 -3.35 13.79
N SER A 469 8.84 -4.15 13.76
CA SER A 469 8.86 -5.60 13.60
C SER A 469 8.50 -6.01 12.17
N ASP A 470 8.57 -7.30 11.85
CA ASP A 470 8.23 -7.84 10.52
C ASP A 470 6.77 -7.53 10.15
N ALA A 471 5.85 -7.69 11.09
CA ALA A 471 4.45 -7.30 10.95
C ALA A 471 3.92 -6.68 12.25
N ALA A 472 2.94 -5.79 12.12
CA ALA A 472 2.18 -5.29 13.27
C ALA A 472 1.16 -6.35 13.72
N VAL A 473 0.94 -6.47 15.04
CA VAL A 473 -0.06 -7.39 15.59
C VAL A 473 -1.07 -6.62 16.43
N ILE A 474 -2.35 -6.79 16.12
CA ILE A 474 -3.48 -6.14 16.79
C ILE A 474 -4.44 -7.17 17.35
N ARG A 475 -4.68 -7.10 18.67
CA ARG A 475 -5.70 -7.95 19.31
C ARG A 475 -7.11 -7.54 18.92
N ILE A 476 -8.00 -8.51 18.83
CA ILE A 476 -9.44 -8.29 18.65
C ILE A 476 -10.11 -8.38 20.02
N LYS A 477 -10.53 -7.23 20.55
CA LYS A 477 -11.17 -7.16 21.89
C LYS A 477 -12.40 -8.07 21.98
N GLY A 478 -12.57 -8.70 23.13
CA GLY A 478 -13.67 -9.64 23.36
C GLY A 478 -13.43 -11.06 22.84
N THR A 479 -12.28 -11.30 22.18
CA THR A 479 -11.84 -12.61 21.70
C THR A 479 -10.41 -12.91 22.17
N LYS A 480 -9.89 -14.09 21.82
CA LYS A 480 -8.47 -14.41 21.93
C LYS A 480 -7.69 -14.10 20.65
N LYS A 481 -8.38 -13.76 19.57
CA LYS A 481 -7.80 -13.58 18.25
C LYS A 481 -6.99 -12.29 18.13
N ALA A 482 -6.04 -12.31 17.23
CA ALA A 482 -5.31 -11.13 16.77
C ALA A 482 -5.14 -11.17 15.24
N LEU A 483 -4.93 -10.00 14.65
CA LEU A 483 -4.54 -9.84 13.26
C LEU A 483 -3.07 -9.45 13.19
N ALA A 484 -2.31 -10.12 12.33
CA ALA A 484 -1.00 -9.65 11.91
C ALA A 484 -1.12 -8.98 10.53
N ILE A 485 -0.45 -7.83 10.36
CA ILE A 485 -0.61 -7.00 9.16
C ILE A 485 0.77 -6.51 8.73
N SER A 486 1.10 -6.69 7.45
CA SER A 486 2.30 -6.15 6.83
C SER A 486 1.97 -5.40 5.55
N THR A 487 2.83 -4.45 5.17
CA THR A 487 2.93 -3.91 3.81
C THR A 487 4.35 -4.13 3.32
N ASP A 488 4.51 -4.48 2.05
CA ASP A 488 5.80 -4.80 1.46
C ASP A 488 5.86 -4.54 -0.04
N GLY A 489 7.07 -4.30 -0.57
CA GLY A 489 7.34 -4.17 -1.99
C GLY A 489 8.78 -3.71 -2.25
N ASN A 490 9.53 -4.44 -3.09
CA ASN A 490 10.89 -4.09 -3.46
C ASN A 490 10.99 -3.72 -4.94
N ALA A 491 11.05 -2.41 -5.21
CA ALA A 491 11.10 -1.89 -6.56
C ALA A 491 12.39 -2.25 -7.31
N ALA A 492 13.51 -2.45 -6.63
CA ALA A 492 14.76 -2.87 -7.28
C ALA A 492 14.60 -4.25 -7.89
N TYR A 493 13.95 -5.18 -7.20
CA TYR A 493 13.66 -6.51 -7.75
C TYR A 493 12.70 -6.45 -8.93
N THR A 494 11.62 -5.65 -8.81
CA THR A 494 10.65 -5.49 -9.90
C THR A 494 11.25 -4.77 -11.11
N TYR A 495 12.16 -3.84 -10.89
CA TYR A 495 12.91 -3.18 -11.97
C TYR A 495 13.82 -4.16 -12.72
N LEU A 496 14.49 -5.07 -12.01
CA LEU A 496 15.39 -6.08 -12.60
C LEU A 496 14.62 -7.25 -13.24
N ASP A 497 13.53 -7.67 -12.65
CA ASP A 497 12.64 -8.69 -13.19
C ASP A 497 11.21 -8.45 -12.68
N PRO A 498 10.31 -7.89 -13.49
CA PRO A 498 8.95 -7.57 -13.05
C PRO A 498 8.16 -8.79 -12.54
N TYR A 499 8.35 -9.96 -13.16
CA TYR A 499 7.68 -11.19 -12.73
C TYR A 499 8.19 -11.67 -11.37
N MET A 500 9.50 -11.77 -11.23
CA MET A 500 10.11 -12.22 -9.97
C MET A 500 9.89 -11.19 -8.85
N GLY A 501 10.03 -9.89 -9.14
CA GLY A 501 9.79 -8.83 -8.16
C GLY A 501 8.33 -8.81 -7.67
N GLY A 502 7.36 -9.02 -8.56
CA GLY A 502 5.95 -9.18 -8.18
C GLY A 502 5.70 -10.40 -7.29
N ALA A 503 6.31 -11.54 -7.62
CA ALA A 503 6.22 -12.75 -6.80
C ALA A 503 6.87 -12.58 -5.41
N ILE A 504 8.04 -11.95 -5.35
CA ILE A 504 8.77 -11.67 -4.11
C ILE A 504 7.96 -10.73 -3.20
N ALA A 505 7.34 -9.69 -3.73
CA ALA A 505 6.53 -8.76 -2.93
C ALA A 505 5.40 -9.48 -2.17
N VAL A 506 4.70 -10.42 -2.82
CA VAL A 506 3.67 -11.24 -2.18
C VAL A 506 4.27 -12.17 -1.14
N ALA A 507 5.36 -12.84 -1.47
CA ALA A 507 6.02 -13.81 -0.61
C ALA A 507 6.60 -13.15 0.65
N GLU A 508 7.29 -12.03 0.52
CA GLU A 508 7.90 -11.31 1.63
C GLU A 508 6.85 -10.75 2.59
N ALA A 509 5.78 -10.11 2.07
CA ALA A 509 4.67 -9.65 2.89
C ALA A 509 4.00 -10.81 3.68
N ALA A 510 3.81 -11.96 3.04
CA ALA A 510 3.25 -13.15 3.69
C ALA A 510 4.21 -13.75 4.74
N ARG A 511 5.52 -13.76 4.46
CA ARG A 511 6.57 -14.23 5.36
C ARG A 511 6.68 -13.36 6.60
N ASN A 512 6.61 -12.02 6.42
CA ASN A 512 6.60 -11.06 7.53
C ASN A 512 5.41 -11.32 8.48
N VAL A 513 4.23 -11.57 7.94
CA VAL A 513 3.05 -11.97 8.74
C VAL A 513 3.28 -13.31 9.43
N ALA A 514 3.81 -14.31 8.73
CA ALA A 514 4.02 -15.65 9.30
C ALA A 514 5.11 -15.67 10.38
N CYS A 515 6.11 -14.78 10.34
CA CYS A 515 7.11 -14.63 11.39
C CYS A 515 6.50 -14.29 12.76
N THR A 516 5.33 -13.60 12.79
CA THR A 516 4.59 -13.36 14.04
C THR A 516 3.78 -14.56 14.55
N GLY A 517 3.79 -15.68 13.82
CA GLY A 517 2.98 -16.87 14.08
C GLY A 517 1.58 -16.82 13.46
N ALA A 518 1.25 -15.77 12.72
CA ALA A 518 -0.03 -15.64 12.04
C ALA A 518 -0.11 -16.46 10.76
N LYS A 519 -1.28 -17.00 10.47
CA LYS A 519 -1.60 -17.59 9.17
C LYS A 519 -2.01 -16.49 8.20
N PRO A 520 -1.26 -16.20 7.10
CA PRO A 520 -1.72 -15.31 6.05
C PRO A 520 -3.05 -15.80 5.45
N ILE A 521 -4.06 -14.93 5.32
CA ILE A 521 -5.40 -15.34 4.88
C ILE A 521 -5.88 -14.63 3.63
N ALA A 522 -5.45 -13.40 3.39
CA ALA A 522 -5.77 -12.63 2.19
C ALA A 522 -4.84 -11.43 2.03
N MET A 523 -4.86 -10.83 0.84
CA MET A 523 -4.06 -9.67 0.52
C MET A 523 -4.84 -8.58 -0.22
N THR A 524 -4.32 -7.36 -0.12
CA THR A 524 -4.62 -6.21 -0.96
C THR A 524 -3.34 -5.78 -1.69
N ASN A 525 -3.46 -5.02 -2.78
CA ASN A 525 -2.29 -4.48 -3.46
C ASN A 525 -2.49 -3.05 -3.96
N CYS A 526 -1.39 -2.34 -4.13
CA CYS A 526 -1.35 -1.05 -4.80
C CYS A 526 -0.27 -1.07 -5.88
N LEU A 527 -0.68 -0.95 -7.13
CA LEU A 527 0.18 -1.08 -8.30
C LEU A 527 0.63 0.29 -8.79
N ASN A 528 1.88 0.68 -8.50
CA ASN A 528 2.44 1.98 -8.87
C ASN A 528 3.38 1.82 -10.07
N PHE A 529 2.99 2.32 -11.23
CA PHE A 529 3.73 2.19 -12.50
C PHE A 529 3.70 3.49 -13.29
N GLY A 530 4.56 3.61 -14.30
CA GLY A 530 4.56 4.71 -15.25
C GLY A 530 3.36 4.68 -16.23
N ASN A 531 3.53 5.33 -17.37
CA ASN A 531 2.51 5.43 -18.41
C ASN A 531 2.26 4.06 -19.09
N PRO A 532 1.07 3.46 -18.99
CA PRO A 532 0.76 2.15 -19.54
C PRO A 532 0.65 2.14 -21.08
N GLU A 533 0.64 3.29 -21.73
CA GLU A 533 0.64 3.38 -23.19
C GLU A 533 2.02 3.11 -23.79
N ARG A 534 3.07 3.14 -22.95
CA ARG A 534 4.42 2.73 -23.33
C ARG A 534 4.54 1.21 -23.28
N PRO A 535 4.95 0.56 -24.38
CA PRO A 535 5.01 -0.91 -24.46
C PRO A 535 5.94 -1.57 -23.43
N ASP A 536 7.03 -0.90 -23.04
CA ASP A 536 7.97 -1.34 -22.02
C ASP A 536 7.37 -1.26 -20.60
N VAL A 537 6.63 -0.20 -20.29
CA VAL A 537 5.93 -0.02 -19.01
C VAL A 537 4.77 -1.01 -18.89
N TYR A 538 4.00 -1.19 -19.97
CA TYR A 538 2.91 -2.18 -19.97
C TYR A 538 3.44 -3.61 -19.81
N TYR A 539 4.62 -3.92 -20.36
CA TYR A 539 5.30 -5.19 -20.11
C TYR A 539 5.61 -5.37 -18.61
N GLN A 540 6.17 -4.34 -17.97
CA GLN A 540 6.50 -4.39 -16.55
C GLN A 540 5.25 -4.59 -15.69
N LEU A 541 4.16 -3.85 -15.96
CA LEU A 541 2.89 -3.99 -15.25
C LEU A 541 2.31 -5.41 -15.41
N LYS A 542 2.25 -5.91 -16.64
CA LYS A 542 1.72 -7.23 -16.96
C LYS A 542 2.50 -8.35 -16.26
N GLU A 543 3.83 -8.32 -16.35
CA GLU A 543 4.68 -9.37 -15.77
C GLU A 543 4.67 -9.30 -14.25
N ALA A 544 4.65 -8.12 -13.63
CA ALA A 544 4.53 -7.97 -12.18
C ALA A 544 3.20 -8.55 -11.69
N ILE A 545 2.07 -8.23 -12.32
CA ILE A 545 0.75 -8.79 -11.97
C ILE A 545 0.76 -10.33 -12.13
N ARG A 546 1.39 -10.85 -13.19
CA ARG A 546 1.51 -12.30 -13.40
C ARG A 546 2.31 -12.96 -12.27
N GLY A 547 3.46 -12.39 -11.88
CA GLY A 547 4.27 -12.89 -10.78
C GLY A 547 3.53 -12.86 -9.44
N MET A 548 2.84 -11.76 -9.15
CA MET A 548 2.00 -11.63 -7.95
C MET A 548 0.86 -12.68 -7.95
N SER A 549 0.21 -12.88 -9.09
CA SER A 549 -0.87 -13.85 -9.23
C SER A 549 -0.40 -15.29 -8.99
N ASP A 550 0.75 -15.66 -9.59
CA ASP A 550 1.32 -16.99 -9.40
C ASP A 550 1.74 -17.23 -7.94
N ALA A 551 2.31 -16.22 -7.28
CA ALA A 551 2.64 -16.29 -5.85
C ALA A 551 1.37 -16.38 -4.98
N ALA A 552 0.36 -15.55 -5.23
CA ALA A 552 -0.91 -15.59 -4.51
C ALA A 552 -1.60 -16.97 -4.61
N ASN A 553 -1.58 -17.56 -5.81
CA ASN A 553 -2.09 -18.92 -6.02
C ASN A 553 -1.25 -19.98 -5.28
N ALA A 554 0.08 -19.93 -5.37
CA ALA A 554 0.97 -20.90 -4.75
C ALA A 554 0.88 -20.88 -3.22
N LEU A 555 0.72 -19.67 -2.65
CA LEU A 555 0.64 -19.48 -1.20
C LEU A 555 -0.80 -19.56 -0.65
N GLY A 556 -1.81 -19.63 -1.53
CA GLY A 556 -3.23 -19.69 -1.15
C GLY A 556 -3.75 -18.40 -0.50
N ILE A 557 -3.24 -17.23 -0.94
CA ILE A 557 -3.56 -15.92 -0.39
C ILE A 557 -4.32 -15.10 -1.44
N PRO A 558 -5.68 -15.09 -1.44
CA PRO A 558 -6.47 -14.40 -2.45
C PRO A 558 -6.35 -12.89 -2.34
N VAL A 559 -6.49 -12.21 -3.49
CA VAL A 559 -6.61 -10.75 -3.57
C VAL A 559 -8.06 -10.35 -3.35
N VAL A 560 -8.33 -9.59 -2.29
CA VAL A 560 -9.71 -9.20 -1.94
C VAL A 560 -10.00 -7.72 -2.21
N SER A 561 -8.96 -6.90 -2.39
CA SER A 561 -9.06 -5.49 -2.74
C SER A 561 -7.76 -5.01 -3.39
N GLY A 562 -7.73 -3.79 -3.88
CA GLY A 562 -6.53 -3.20 -4.43
C GLY A 562 -6.79 -1.85 -5.09
N ASN A 563 -5.70 -1.21 -5.53
CA ASN A 563 -5.70 0.05 -6.26
C ASN A 563 -4.63 0.01 -7.35
N VAL A 564 -4.82 0.80 -8.39
CA VAL A 564 -3.84 0.98 -9.49
C VAL A 564 -3.53 2.46 -9.63
N SER A 565 -2.26 2.81 -9.54
CA SER A 565 -1.73 4.15 -9.76
C SER A 565 -0.79 4.09 -10.97
N LEU A 566 -1.20 4.69 -12.07
CA LEU A 566 -0.41 4.75 -13.30
C LEU A 566 0.04 6.18 -13.58
N TYR A 567 0.82 6.37 -14.66
CA TYR A 567 1.39 7.67 -15.05
C TYR A 567 2.31 8.29 -13.98
N ASN A 568 2.89 7.47 -13.08
CA ASN A 568 3.89 7.94 -12.13
C ASN A 568 5.21 8.18 -12.88
N GLU A 569 5.31 9.31 -13.52
CA GLU A 569 6.47 9.77 -14.29
C GLU A 569 6.81 11.20 -13.92
N SER A 570 8.10 11.52 -13.88
CA SER A 570 8.61 12.86 -13.64
C SER A 570 9.60 13.22 -14.73
N SER A 571 9.37 14.34 -15.43
CA SER A 571 10.25 14.81 -16.54
C SER A 571 10.46 13.76 -17.63
N GLY A 572 9.46 12.92 -17.91
CA GLY A 572 9.50 11.87 -18.95
C GLY A 572 10.17 10.56 -18.54
N GLU A 573 10.62 10.44 -17.28
CA GLU A 573 11.16 9.20 -16.71
C GLU A 573 10.12 8.57 -15.77
N ALA A 574 9.84 7.28 -15.98
CA ALA A 574 8.96 6.51 -15.13
C ALA A 574 9.65 6.16 -13.81
N ILE A 575 8.88 6.11 -12.72
CA ILE A 575 9.35 5.47 -11.48
C ILE A 575 9.75 4.02 -11.75
N TRP A 576 10.57 3.44 -10.89
CA TRP A 576 10.72 2.00 -10.90
C TRP A 576 9.37 1.33 -10.65
N PRO A 577 9.06 0.22 -11.35
CA PRO A 577 7.81 -0.50 -11.15
C PRO A 577 7.69 -0.95 -9.70
N THR A 578 6.64 -0.49 -9.02
CA THR A 578 6.50 -0.66 -7.57
C THR A 578 5.13 -1.25 -7.20
N PRO A 579 4.96 -2.57 -7.31
CA PRO A 579 3.83 -3.23 -6.69
C PRO A 579 4.02 -3.24 -5.17
N VAL A 580 3.03 -2.72 -4.44
CA VAL A 580 2.95 -2.79 -2.97
C VAL A 580 1.89 -3.79 -2.59
N VAL A 581 2.18 -4.67 -1.65
CA VAL A 581 1.28 -5.72 -1.17
C VAL A 581 1.01 -5.51 0.31
N GLY A 582 -0.27 -5.52 0.69
CA GLY A 582 -0.70 -5.58 2.08
C GLY A 582 -1.25 -6.97 2.40
N VAL A 583 -0.71 -7.67 3.38
CA VAL A 583 -1.18 -8.99 3.80
C VAL A 583 -1.78 -8.93 5.19
N VAL A 584 -2.94 -9.56 5.34
CA VAL A 584 -3.59 -9.78 6.65
C VAL A 584 -3.50 -11.25 7.00
N GLY A 585 -3.05 -11.53 8.22
CA GLY A 585 -3.00 -12.87 8.79
C GLY A 585 -3.78 -12.97 10.09
N LEU A 586 -4.22 -14.18 10.42
CA LEU A 586 -5.00 -14.50 11.60
C LEU A 586 -4.16 -15.27 12.63
N ILE A 587 -4.20 -14.83 13.87
CA ILE A 587 -3.72 -15.54 15.06
C ILE A 587 -4.93 -15.93 15.90
N GLU A 588 -5.13 -17.21 16.14
CA GLU A 588 -6.28 -17.71 16.92
C GLU A 588 -6.15 -17.45 18.43
N ASP A 589 -4.92 -17.35 18.94
CA ASP A 589 -4.64 -17.04 20.35
C ASP A 589 -3.48 -16.04 20.44
N VAL A 590 -3.78 -14.83 20.85
CA VAL A 590 -2.82 -13.70 20.97
C VAL A 590 -1.63 -14.01 21.90
N ASP A 591 -1.78 -14.95 22.82
CA ASP A 591 -0.71 -15.37 23.72
C ASP A 591 0.40 -16.16 23.00
N ARG A 592 0.17 -16.57 21.74
CA ARG A 592 1.11 -17.31 20.88
C ARG A 592 1.86 -16.44 19.86
N VAL A 593 1.77 -15.13 19.99
CA VAL A 593 2.53 -14.21 19.13
C VAL A 593 4.03 -14.45 19.28
N VAL A 594 4.72 -14.62 18.16
CA VAL A 594 6.17 -14.81 18.11
C VAL A 594 6.84 -13.45 17.90
N PRO A 595 7.73 -12.99 18.80
CA PRO A 595 8.46 -11.74 18.64
C PRO A 595 9.63 -11.88 17.65
N MET A 596 10.08 -10.73 17.11
CA MET A 596 11.22 -10.65 16.19
C MET A 596 12.56 -10.87 16.90
N GLY A 597 12.75 -10.27 18.08
CA GLY A 597 14.03 -10.21 18.80
C GLY A 597 14.35 -11.48 19.60
N PHE A 598 15.64 -11.76 19.79
CA PHE A 598 16.12 -12.84 20.65
C PHE A 598 15.72 -12.58 22.11
N GLN A 599 15.04 -13.56 22.74
CA GLN A 599 14.40 -13.37 24.04
C GLN A 599 15.30 -13.76 25.22
N ASN A 600 16.03 -14.85 25.13
CA ASN A 600 16.78 -15.39 26.27
C ASN A 600 18.22 -15.74 25.86
N GLU A 601 19.14 -15.68 26.82
CA GLU A 601 20.49 -16.25 26.63
C GLU A 601 20.45 -17.77 26.61
N GLY A 602 21.25 -18.38 25.75
CA GLY A 602 21.41 -19.83 25.62
C GLY A 602 20.40 -20.53 24.73
N ASP A 603 19.45 -19.81 24.13
CA ASP A 603 18.58 -20.36 23.11
C ASP A 603 19.38 -20.73 21.84
N ALA A 604 19.00 -21.78 21.18
CA ALA A 604 19.57 -22.13 19.88
C ALA A 604 19.09 -21.17 18.80
N VAL A 605 19.98 -20.74 17.91
CA VAL A 605 19.66 -19.96 16.73
C VAL A 605 19.68 -20.89 15.52
N LEU A 606 18.60 -20.90 14.76
CA LEU A 606 18.44 -21.73 13.57
C LEU A 606 18.13 -20.83 12.35
N LEU A 607 18.67 -21.24 11.22
CA LEU A 607 18.28 -20.71 9.90
C LEU A 607 17.34 -21.74 9.27
N ILE A 608 16.12 -21.30 8.99
CA ILE A 608 15.08 -22.12 8.36
C ILE A 608 14.90 -21.67 6.92
N GLY A 609 14.79 -22.63 6.03
CA GLY A 609 14.74 -22.38 4.59
C GLY A 609 16.12 -22.27 3.97
N GLY A 610 16.15 -22.23 2.67
CA GLY A 610 17.37 -22.11 1.87
C GLY A 610 17.03 -21.55 0.50
N SER A 611 17.88 -20.70 -0.01
CA SER A 611 17.83 -20.22 -1.39
C SER A 611 19.24 -20.15 -1.96
N ALA A 612 19.32 -20.06 -3.28
CA ALA A 612 20.58 -19.70 -3.91
C ALA A 612 21.02 -18.30 -3.45
N ALA A 613 22.29 -18.15 -3.13
CA ALA A 613 22.85 -16.84 -2.80
C ALA A 613 22.60 -15.85 -3.95
N SER A 614 22.09 -14.68 -3.62
CA SER A 614 21.80 -13.63 -4.61
C SER A 614 22.13 -12.25 -4.07
N THR A 615 22.95 -11.53 -4.82
CA THR A 615 23.21 -10.10 -4.58
C THR A 615 22.47 -9.21 -5.57
N ALA A 616 21.63 -9.78 -6.42
CA ALA A 616 20.87 -9.06 -7.44
C ALA A 616 19.97 -8.02 -6.80
N GLY A 617 20.18 -6.73 -7.14
CA GLY A 617 19.41 -5.62 -6.60
C GLY A 617 19.54 -5.40 -5.09
N SER A 618 20.47 -6.09 -4.42
CA SER A 618 20.65 -6.01 -2.97
C SER A 618 21.02 -4.61 -2.51
N THR A 619 20.66 -4.32 -1.26
CA THR A 619 20.99 -3.03 -0.64
C THR A 619 22.50 -2.80 -0.58
N LEU A 620 23.28 -3.86 -0.27
CA LEU A 620 24.74 -3.73 -0.32
C LEU A 620 25.24 -3.32 -1.71
N GLN A 621 24.70 -3.90 -2.79
CA GLN A 621 25.06 -3.54 -4.16
C GLN A 621 24.72 -2.06 -4.46
N ARG A 622 23.56 -1.60 -4.01
CA ARG A 622 23.11 -0.21 -4.19
C ARG A 622 23.97 0.77 -3.40
N GLU A 623 24.20 0.51 -2.12
CA GLU A 623 24.93 1.40 -1.22
C GLU A 623 26.44 1.39 -1.50
N ALA A 624 27.06 0.20 -1.66
CA ALA A 624 28.52 0.10 -1.84
C ALA A 624 28.98 0.46 -3.25
N ARG A 625 28.15 0.27 -4.27
CA ARG A 625 28.54 0.51 -5.69
C ARG A 625 27.63 1.47 -6.46
N GLY A 626 26.52 1.91 -5.87
CA GLY A 626 25.55 2.73 -6.60
C GLY A 626 24.99 2.04 -7.85
N VAL A 627 24.84 0.70 -7.81
CA VAL A 627 24.49 -0.13 -8.97
C VAL A 627 23.30 -1.03 -8.64
N VAL A 628 22.40 -1.19 -9.61
CA VAL A 628 21.26 -2.14 -9.57
C VAL A 628 21.36 -3.05 -10.77
N ALA A 629 21.70 -4.31 -10.55
CA ALA A 629 21.87 -5.30 -11.60
C ALA A 629 21.74 -6.73 -11.03
N GLY A 630 21.67 -7.72 -11.91
CA GLY A 630 21.51 -9.13 -11.57
C GLY A 630 20.09 -9.63 -11.78
N HIS A 631 19.83 -10.88 -11.44
CA HIS A 631 18.54 -11.54 -11.64
C HIS A 631 17.99 -12.02 -10.30
N PRO A 632 16.98 -11.35 -9.71
CA PRO A 632 16.32 -11.82 -8.52
C PRO A 632 15.58 -13.13 -8.80
N ALA A 633 15.44 -14.00 -7.79
CA ALA A 633 14.80 -15.29 -7.94
C ALA A 633 14.07 -15.72 -6.63
N ILE A 634 13.00 -16.45 -6.78
CA ILE A 634 12.26 -17.09 -5.68
C ILE A 634 11.76 -18.47 -6.09
N ASP A 635 11.76 -19.43 -5.15
CA ASP A 635 11.06 -20.72 -5.26
C ASP A 635 9.78 -20.66 -4.42
N LEU A 636 8.65 -20.48 -5.08
CA LEU A 636 7.34 -20.39 -4.41
C LEU A 636 6.95 -21.65 -3.66
N SER A 637 7.48 -22.83 -4.06
CA SER A 637 7.24 -24.08 -3.33
C SER A 637 8.05 -24.14 -2.03
N ALA A 638 9.27 -23.59 -2.03
CA ALA A 638 10.06 -23.43 -0.80
C ALA A 638 9.41 -22.42 0.14
N GLU A 639 8.90 -21.32 -0.42
CA GLU A 639 8.18 -20.30 0.34
C GLU A 639 6.92 -20.85 1.02
N GLU A 640 6.08 -21.61 0.31
CA GLU A 640 4.89 -22.25 0.89
C GLU A 640 5.25 -23.15 2.08
N ARG A 641 6.31 -23.97 1.94
CA ARG A 641 6.80 -24.81 3.02
C ARG A 641 7.29 -23.99 4.23
N LEU A 642 7.97 -22.87 3.97
CA LEU A 642 8.46 -21.98 5.02
C LEU A 642 7.31 -21.35 5.81
N LEU A 643 6.31 -20.77 5.11
CA LEU A 643 5.12 -20.22 5.76
C LEU A 643 4.39 -21.26 6.61
N ARG A 644 4.21 -22.46 6.08
CA ARG A 644 3.60 -23.57 6.79
C ARG A 644 4.40 -23.98 8.03
N PHE A 645 5.73 -24.01 7.94
CA PHE A 645 6.60 -24.26 9.09
C PHE A 645 6.40 -23.22 10.19
N LEU A 646 6.44 -21.92 9.86
CA LEU A 646 6.31 -20.84 10.82
C LEU A 646 4.98 -20.89 11.60
N VAL A 647 3.88 -21.08 10.88
CA VAL A 647 2.54 -21.19 11.48
C VAL A 647 2.46 -22.40 12.41
N LEU A 648 2.85 -23.60 11.95
CA LEU A 648 2.78 -24.81 12.77
C LEU A 648 3.76 -24.78 13.96
N ALA A 649 4.94 -24.20 13.79
CA ALA A 649 5.92 -24.06 14.87
C ALA A 649 5.43 -23.11 15.97
N SER A 650 4.73 -22.03 15.58
CA SER A 650 4.06 -21.13 16.52
C SER A 650 2.91 -21.82 17.25
N GLU A 651 2.00 -22.48 16.53
CA GLU A 651 0.89 -23.23 17.12
C GLU A 651 1.34 -24.29 18.14
N ARG A 652 2.52 -24.90 17.91
CA ARG A 652 3.14 -25.87 18.80
C ARG A 652 4.06 -25.24 19.88
N GLU A 653 4.12 -23.91 19.95
CA GLU A 653 4.93 -23.12 20.90
C GLU A 653 6.43 -23.51 20.89
N LEU A 654 6.97 -23.83 19.71
CA LEU A 654 8.36 -24.26 19.54
C LEU A 654 9.36 -23.10 19.48
N LEU A 655 8.92 -21.93 19.01
CA LEU A 655 9.78 -20.76 18.76
C LEU A 655 9.80 -19.79 19.93
N ARG A 656 10.94 -19.11 20.11
CA ARG A 656 11.10 -17.97 21.00
C ARG A 656 11.12 -16.66 20.26
N SER A 657 11.65 -16.67 19.04
CA SER A 657 11.61 -15.54 18.10
C SER A 657 11.66 -16.04 16.66
N ALA A 658 11.18 -15.20 15.73
CA ALA A 658 11.34 -15.39 14.30
C ALA A 658 11.51 -14.04 13.62
N HIS A 659 12.42 -13.94 12.65
CA HIS A 659 12.69 -12.73 11.89
C HIS A 659 13.05 -13.09 10.44
N ASP A 660 12.44 -12.38 9.49
CA ASP A 660 12.69 -12.53 8.07
C ASP A 660 14.14 -12.17 7.70
N VAL A 661 14.70 -12.91 6.74
CA VAL A 661 16.01 -12.60 6.13
C VAL A 661 15.74 -12.00 4.75
N SER A 662 15.70 -10.66 4.71
CA SER A 662 15.40 -9.87 3.51
C SER A 662 16.47 -8.79 3.28
N THR A 663 16.10 -7.53 3.33
CA THR A 663 16.96 -6.36 3.07
C THR A 663 18.22 -6.36 3.94
N GLY A 664 19.39 -6.38 3.31
CA GLY A 664 20.71 -6.44 3.95
C GLY A 664 21.16 -7.86 4.35
N GLY A 665 20.36 -8.88 4.09
CA GLY A 665 20.70 -10.29 4.26
C GLY A 665 20.78 -10.75 5.72
N LEU A 666 21.42 -11.91 5.93
CA LEU A 666 21.49 -12.59 7.21
C LEU A 666 22.18 -11.75 8.30
N ALA A 667 23.25 -11.01 7.95
CA ALA A 667 23.97 -10.18 8.93
C ALA A 667 23.09 -9.09 9.52
N VAL A 668 22.29 -8.41 8.68
CA VAL A 668 21.33 -7.38 9.12
C VAL A 668 20.18 -8.00 9.92
N ALA A 669 19.64 -9.14 9.49
CA ALA A 669 18.57 -9.83 10.22
C ALA A 669 19.03 -10.23 11.64
N LEU A 670 20.22 -10.83 11.78
CA LEU A 670 20.81 -11.16 13.07
C LEU A 670 21.05 -9.91 13.94
N ALA A 671 21.56 -8.82 13.33
CA ALA A 671 21.79 -7.57 14.05
C ALA A 671 20.49 -6.99 14.61
N LYS A 672 19.42 -6.93 13.79
CA LYS A 672 18.08 -6.45 14.20
C LYS A 672 17.48 -7.32 15.30
N ALA A 673 17.60 -8.65 15.21
CA ALA A 673 17.15 -9.58 16.24
C ALA A 673 17.91 -9.37 17.57
N CYS A 674 19.21 -9.05 17.53
CA CYS A 674 20.00 -8.70 18.71
C CYS A 674 19.62 -7.33 19.29
N ILE A 675 19.39 -6.31 18.45
CA ILE A 675 19.04 -4.94 18.87
C ILE A 675 17.72 -4.90 19.62
N ALA A 676 16.72 -5.67 19.17
CA ALA A 676 15.35 -5.60 19.64
C ALA A 676 15.22 -5.81 21.15
N GLU A 677 15.88 -6.83 21.71
CA GLU A 677 15.82 -7.19 23.14
C GLU A 677 17.20 -7.11 23.82
N CYS A 678 18.21 -6.55 23.16
CA CYS A 678 19.56 -6.41 23.67
C CYS A 678 20.24 -7.74 24.05
N VAL A 679 19.93 -8.82 23.31
CA VAL A 679 20.51 -10.16 23.49
C VAL A 679 21.43 -10.44 22.30
N GLY A 680 22.72 -10.64 22.55
CA GLY A 680 23.72 -10.96 21.52
C GLY A 680 23.59 -12.39 20.99
N ALA A 681 24.45 -12.70 20.02
CA ALA A 681 24.50 -14.04 19.45
C ALA A 681 25.91 -14.40 19.01
N ASP A 682 26.24 -15.69 19.12
CA ASP A 682 27.48 -16.31 18.61
C ASP A 682 27.07 -17.32 17.52
N ILE A 683 27.32 -16.93 16.27
CA ILE A 683 26.82 -17.63 15.08
C ILE A 683 28.01 -18.26 14.35
N GLN A 684 27.90 -19.55 14.10
CA GLN A 684 28.88 -20.36 13.38
C GLN A 684 28.37 -20.59 11.94
N GLN A 685 28.55 -19.60 11.08
CA GLN A 685 28.22 -19.69 9.66
C GLN A 685 29.47 -19.98 8.86
N PRO A 686 29.52 -21.08 8.09
CA PRO A 686 30.75 -21.48 7.38
C PRO A 686 31.07 -20.63 6.17
N ASP A 687 30.12 -19.89 5.61
CA ASP A 687 30.30 -19.08 4.40
C ASP A 687 30.02 -17.60 4.67
N ASP A 688 31.09 -16.83 4.87
CA ASP A 688 31.01 -15.38 5.09
C ASP A 688 30.46 -14.61 3.88
N ALA A 689 30.55 -15.20 2.68
CA ALA A 689 30.06 -14.57 1.46
C ALA A 689 28.55 -14.43 1.40
N SER A 690 27.81 -15.32 2.10
CA SER A 690 26.36 -15.33 2.12
C SER A 690 25.71 -14.42 3.16
N LEU A 691 26.52 -13.75 4.01
CA LEU A 691 26.00 -12.94 5.12
C LEU A 691 25.19 -11.71 4.66
N PHE A 692 25.54 -11.13 3.50
CA PHE A 692 24.91 -9.93 2.95
C PHE A 692 24.08 -10.22 1.69
N ASP A 693 23.90 -11.49 1.35
CA ASP A 693 23.02 -11.86 0.24
C ASP A 693 21.55 -11.76 0.66
N GLU A 694 20.70 -11.28 -0.25
CA GLU A 694 19.28 -11.11 -0.06
C GLU A 694 18.44 -12.21 -0.74
N GLY A 695 18.98 -13.46 -0.79
CA GLY A 695 18.24 -14.61 -1.30
C GLY A 695 16.97 -14.86 -0.48
N GLN A 696 15.89 -15.21 -1.17
CA GLN A 696 14.55 -15.33 -0.60
C GLN A 696 14.32 -16.61 0.22
N SER A 697 13.15 -16.73 0.86
CA SER A 697 12.67 -17.93 1.57
C SER A 697 13.57 -18.38 2.72
N ARG A 698 14.07 -17.45 3.53
CA ARG A 698 14.90 -17.70 4.71
C ARG A 698 14.39 -16.93 5.93
N VAL A 699 14.38 -17.58 7.09
CA VAL A 699 14.01 -16.96 8.38
C VAL A 699 15.00 -17.37 9.45
N VAL A 700 15.44 -16.43 10.28
CA VAL A 700 16.18 -16.69 11.50
C VAL A 700 15.19 -16.91 12.63
N VAL A 701 15.29 -18.06 13.32
CA VAL A 701 14.48 -18.33 14.51
C VAL A 701 15.36 -18.62 15.72
N SER A 702 14.86 -18.29 16.91
CA SER A 702 15.45 -18.80 18.14
C SER A 702 14.49 -19.75 18.86
N ALA A 703 15.03 -20.74 19.55
CA ALA A 703 14.27 -21.76 20.26
C ALA A 703 15.00 -22.26 21.50
N ALA A 704 14.24 -22.66 22.52
CA ALA A 704 14.81 -23.37 23.65
C ALA A 704 15.50 -24.66 23.16
N THR A 705 16.69 -24.98 23.69
CA THR A 705 17.45 -26.17 23.28
C THR A 705 16.62 -27.44 23.40
N ALA A 706 15.69 -27.53 24.34
CA ALA A 706 14.78 -28.66 24.50
C ALA A 706 13.81 -28.85 23.33
N ASN A 707 13.54 -27.82 22.54
CA ASN A 707 12.61 -27.85 21.41
C ASN A 707 13.28 -28.30 20.09
N ILE A 708 14.63 -28.34 20.01
CA ILE A 708 15.35 -28.65 18.76
C ILE A 708 14.85 -29.95 18.11
N GLY A 709 14.73 -31.02 18.88
CA GLY A 709 14.26 -32.29 18.33
C GLY A 709 12.83 -32.26 17.77
N ALA A 710 11.95 -31.44 18.35
CA ALA A 710 10.60 -31.23 17.83
C ALA A 710 10.61 -30.35 16.55
N ILE A 711 11.50 -29.38 16.49
CA ILE A 711 11.71 -28.56 15.28
C ILE A 711 12.26 -29.42 14.14
N GLU A 712 13.28 -30.24 14.38
CA GLU A 712 13.84 -31.16 13.38
C GLU A 712 12.80 -32.15 12.84
N ALA A 713 11.92 -32.65 13.72
CA ALA A 713 10.81 -33.51 13.31
C ALA A 713 9.83 -32.76 12.40
N LEU A 714 9.45 -31.54 12.76
CA LEU A 714 8.55 -30.71 11.95
C LEU A 714 9.18 -30.32 10.60
N VAL A 715 10.46 -29.95 10.59
CA VAL A 715 11.25 -29.65 9.39
C VAL A 715 11.26 -30.84 8.43
N THR A 716 11.45 -32.09 8.99
CA THR A 716 11.42 -33.32 8.20
C THR A 716 10.01 -33.62 7.66
N GLU A 717 8.96 -33.39 8.47
CA GLU A 717 7.57 -33.57 8.08
C GLU A 717 7.20 -32.67 6.89
N ILE A 718 7.66 -31.41 6.91
CA ILE A 718 7.34 -30.40 5.89
C ILE A 718 8.27 -30.52 4.66
N GLY A 719 9.48 -31.03 4.83
CA GLY A 719 10.50 -31.13 3.78
C GLY A 719 11.16 -29.75 3.49
N ILE A 720 11.54 -29.03 4.56
CA ILE A 720 12.24 -27.73 4.47
C ILE A 720 13.67 -27.86 5.02
N GLU A 721 14.59 -27.03 4.54
CA GLU A 721 15.95 -26.99 5.06
C GLU A 721 15.99 -26.29 6.44
N CYS A 722 16.86 -26.79 7.31
CA CYS A 722 17.08 -26.21 8.65
C CYS A 722 18.52 -26.47 9.08
N SER A 723 19.14 -25.44 9.63
CA SER A 723 20.49 -25.53 10.20
C SER A 723 20.53 -24.84 11.56
N VAL A 724 21.05 -25.50 12.58
CA VAL A 724 21.42 -24.84 13.83
C VAL A 724 22.71 -24.08 13.56
N ILE A 725 22.63 -22.74 13.53
CA ILE A 725 23.75 -21.87 13.16
C ILE A 725 24.47 -21.25 14.37
N GLY A 726 23.92 -21.38 15.58
CA GLY A 726 24.56 -20.81 16.77
C GLY A 726 23.66 -20.78 17.99
N LYS A 727 23.95 -19.83 18.87
CA LYS A 727 23.18 -19.61 20.09
C LYS A 727 23.16 -18.14 20.48
N THR A 728 22.12 -17.76 21.19
CA THR A 728 21.97 -16.43 21.77
C THR A 728 22.80 -16.28 23.04
N GLY A 729 23.20 -15.05 23.35
CA GLY A 729 23.91 -14.68 24.59
C GLY A 729 24.98 -13.63 24.37
N ALA A 730 25.49 -13.10 25.48
CA ALA A 730 26.45 -12.01 25.54
C ALA A 730 25.89 -10.66 24.98
N THR A 731 26.78 -9.69 24.85
CA THR A 731 26.45 -8.28 24.46
C THR A 731 27.01 -7.92 23.09
N ARG A 732 27.27 -8.92 22.27
CA ARG A 732 27.88 -8.74 20.94
C ARG A 732 27.22 -9.67 19.94
N LEU A 733 27.19 -9.27 18.68
CA LEU A 733 26.95 -10.17 17.56
C LEU A 733 28.29 -10.64 17.01
N ARG A 734 28.47 -11.97 16.98
CA ARG A 734 29.62 -12.63 16.31
C ARG A 734 29.08 -13.54 15.22
N VAL A 735 29.48 -13.29 13.98
CA VAL A 735 29.15 -14.14 12.84
C VAL A 735 30.23 -14.02 11.78
N GLY A 736 30.90 -15.14 11.44
CA GLY A 736 32.03 -15.14 10.53
C GLY A 736 33.12 -14.17 10.99
N LEU A 737 33.47 -13.19 10.14
CA LEU A 737 34.43 -12.12 10.45
C LEU A 737 33.83 -10.99 11.31
N ILE A 738 32.52 -10.86 11.41
CA ILE A 738 31.84 -9.79 12.15
C ILE A 738 31.93 -10.05 13.66
N ASP A 739 32.31 -9.00 14.42
CA ASP A 739 32.29 -9.00 15.90
C ASP A 739 32.01 -7.58 16.41
N VAL A 740 30.73 -7.22 16.50
CA VAL A 740 30.28 -5.87 16.82
C VAL A 740 29.45 -5.87 18.11
N ALA A 741 29.63 -4.86 18.97
CA ALA A 741 28.84 -4.71 20.18
C ALA A 741 27.40 -4.32 19.83
N ILE A 742 26.41 -4.80 20.61
CA ILE A 742 24.98 -4.47 20.38
C ILE A 742 24.74 -2.95 20.47
N ASP A 743 25.47 -2.24 21.33
CA ASP A 743 25.32 -0.80 21.47
C ASP A 743 25.74 -0.06 20.19
N ASP A 744 26.84 -0.50 19.54
CA ASP A 744 27.29 0.06 18.25
C ASP A 744 26.29 -0.24 17.13
N LEU A 745 25.77 -1.48 17.07
CA LEU A 745 24.70 -1.87 16.12
C LEU A 745 23.45 -1.00 16.31
N ARG A 746 23.05 -0.81 17.58
CA ARG A 746 21.87 0.00 17.91
C ARG A 746 22.06 1.46 17.55
N GLU A 747 23.22 2.05 17.85
CA GLU A 747 23.54 3.43 17.52
C GLU A 747 23.47 3.65 16.00
N ALA A 748 24.15 2.80 15.21
CA ALA A 748 24.11 2.87 13.76
C ALA A 748 22.67 2.78 13.22
N HIS A 749 21.91 1.78 13.68
CA HIS A 749 20.55 1.56 13.24
C HIS A 749 19.59 2.71 13.62
N GLN A 750 19.72 3.28 14.82
CA GLN A 750 18.78 4.31 15.30
C GLN A 750 19.10 5.72 14.78
N SER A 751 20.37 6.04 14.49
CA SER A 751 20.79 7.39 14.10
C SER A 751 20.77 7.64 12.58
N GLY A 752 20.82 6.58 11.76
CA GLY A 752 21.08 6.71 10.32
C GLY A 752 20.08 7.59 9.58
N LEU A 753 18.77 7.34 9.74
CA LEU A 753 17.75 8.15 9.07
C LEU A 753 17.69 9.59 9.61
N ALA A 754 17.93 9.79 10.89
CA ALA A 754 17.99 11.13 11.48
C ALA A 754 19.13 11.96 10.87
N HIS A 755 20.32 11.37 10.76
CA HIS A 755 21.47 12.01 10.12
C HIS A 755 21.20 12.33 8.63
N ALA A 756 20.50 11.45 7.92
CA ALA A 756 20.12 11.72 6.53
C ALA A 756 19.17 12.92 6.37
N LEU A 757 18.32 13.16 7.36
CA LEU A 757 17.38 14.29 7.37
C LEU A 757 18.02 15.62 7.76
N GLU A 758 19.04 15.61 8.64
CA GLU A 758 19.71 16.84 9.09
C GLU A 758 20.46 17.56 7.98
N GLY A 759 20.73 16.90 6.85
CA GLY A 759 21.46 17.46 5.72
C GLY A 759 22.93 17.75 6.13
N VAL A 760 23.89 17.50 5.22
CA VAL A 760 25.32 17.71 5.49
C VAL A 760 25.60 19.16 5.94
N THR A 761 25.65 19.40 7.25
CA THR A 761 26.40 20.51 7.86
C THR A 761 27.65 19.99 8.57
N ALA A 762 28.18 18.87 8.19
CA ALA A 762 29.41 18.34 8.77
C ALA A 762 30.32 17.87 7.65
N ASN A 763 31.28 18.70 7.38
CA ASN A 763 32.60 18.54 6.77
C ASN A 763 32.80 19.38 5.49
N ALA A 764 33.03 20.67 5.72
CA ALA A 764 34.01 21.43 4.95
C ALA A 764 35.37 21.30 5.64
#